data_dcb085adfe1e4235fff714ec578de95c
#
_entry.id   dcb085adfe1e4235fff714ec578de95c
#
_cell.length_a   1.000
_cell.length_b   1.000
_cell.length_c   1.000
_cell.angle_alpha   90.00
_cell.angle_beta   90.00
_cell.angle_gamma   90.00
#
_symmetry.space_group_name_H-M   'P 1'
#
loop_
_entity.id
_entity.type
_entity.pdbx_description
1 polymer ?
#
loop_
_entity_poly.entity_id
_entity_poly.type
_entity_poly.pdbx_seq_one_letter_code
_entity_poly.pdbx_strand_id
1 'polypeptide(L)'
;MSQTVRQLIDEQAAGLVGRDDEMAVLRQVLGEGGPLVVFIHGMAGIGKTAVAEAFAAEARSRGTTVLRLDCRSIEPTERGFLAELERRTGGELASPEVAAARLAGLGERVILILDTYEVLRLLDPWLRQTFIPALTDRVRIVLSGREAPMTGWRSAFGPLFRGIALENLRRDEAEALLRRAGIGQDDADRIYRLARGHPLSLQLAASALSERPGVSLEAVTVKAVVEGLTELYLGVLDRKTRQALDAASVVRRPTLSLLAAMLPETAPQDAFDRLRTLAFVELSDDGLILHDTVREAIAALLRSSDPDRSKRYRAAAWRQLRLEVSRASSQEIWRYTADLLYIVENPIVREAFFPTTEHLYSVEAAKADDAPAIAAIVERHEPPASRISLDAWWRLAPGAFRVARDRLGAVAGFYLICEMDSVSHRLVNEDPVTRQCWDHLRRNRVARGQRVLFNRMLLGRDDGDAPSAVQAACWLDLKRIYMELRPHLRRVYASVRDVATYGPMVIPLGFELLSDRPIEFDGVPYYSAQNDFGPSSIDGWLTRLVACELQIEDDSILDMVQRQLVLDGQRVDLTKLEFDVISYLHQRQGTVVERPELLRNVWGYEYAGGSNVIEANIRSLRRKLGDHAGMIETIRGLGYRLAAPASVGS
;
A
#
# COMPACT_ATOMS: atom_id res chain seq x y z
N MET A 1 -20.82 -37.32 2.51
CA MET A 1 -19.60 -36.87 1.81
C MET A 1 -19.11 -35.67 2.57
N SER A 2 -17.81 -35.62 2.91
CA SER A 2 -17.23 -34.45 3.57
C SER A 2 -17.16 -33.32 2.56
N GLN A 3 -17.77 -32.18 2.85
CA GLN A 3 -17.68 -30.97 2.02
C GLN A 3 -16.33 -30.30 2.24
N THR A 4 -15.74 -29.73 1.18
CA THR A 4 -14.55 -28.90 1.32
C THR A 4 -14.92 -27.55 1.92
N VAL A 5 -13.96 -26.88 2.60
CA VAL A 5 -14.17 -25.51 3.13
C VAL A 5 -14.62 -24.56 2.02
N ARG A 6 -14.10 -24.75 0.81
CA ARG A 6 -14.49 -23.97 -0.38
C ARG A 6 -15.97 -24.13 -0.72
N GLN A 7 -16.48 -25.36 -0.68
CA GLN A 7 -17.91 -25.63 -0.92
C GLN A 7 -18.80 -24.96 0.11
N LEU A 8 -18.39 -24.94 1.38
CA LEU A 8 -19.12 -24.23 2.44
C LEU A 8 -19.15 -22.72 2.22
N ILE A 9 -18.03 -22.14 1.78
CA ILE A 9 -17.96 -20.71 1.43
C ILE A 9 -18.87 -20.40 0.24
N ASP A 10 -18.85 -21.24 -0.80
CA ASP A 10 -19.68 -21.05 -1.99
C ASP A 10 -21.18 -21.22 -1.67
N GLU A 11 -21.55 -22.10 -0.75
CA GLU A 11 -22.94 -22.22 -0.25
C GLU A 11 -23.40 -21.00 0.54
N GLN A 12 -22.52 -20.42 1.36
CA GLN A 12 -22.80 -19.17 2.04
C GLN A 12 -22.97 -18.00 1.05
N ALA A 13 -22.12 -17.92 0.05
CA ALA A 13 -22.17 -16.89 -0.99
C ALA A 13 -23.42 -17.02 -1.88
N ALA A 14 -23.89 -18.25 -2.16
CA ALA A 14 -25.14 -18.50 -2.87
C ALA A 14 -26.38 -17.96 -2.15
N GLY A 15 -26.24 -17.64 -0.88
CA GLY A 15 -27.29 -17.02 -0.08
C GLY A 15 -27.43 -15.51 -0.21
N LEU A 16 -26.94 -14.88 -1.27
CA LEU A 16 -27.12 -13.46 -1.53
C LEU A 16 -28.63 -13.11 -1.54
N VAL A 17 -28.99 -12.04 -0.84
CA VAL A 17 -30.37 -11.54 -0.78
C VAL A 17 -30.49 -10.29 -1.63
N GLY A 18 -31.48 -10.27 -2.50
CA GLY A 18 -31.63 -9.23 -3.51
C GLY A 18 -30.54 -9.32 -4.57
N ARG A 19 -30.36 -8.28 -5.37
CA ARG A 19 -29.33 -8.18 -6.40
C ARG A 19 -29.57 -9.06 -7.64
N ASP A 20 -30.80 -9.44 -7.91
CA ASP A 20 -31.14 -10.30 -9.04
C ASP A 20 -30.81 -9.62 -10.38
N ASP A 21 -31.03 -8.32 -10.48
CA ASP A 21 -30.75 -7.51 -11.68
C ASP A 21 -29.24 -7.43 -11.93
N GLU A 22 -28.46 -7.17 -10.89
CA GLU A 22 -27.01 -7.11 -10.98
C GLU A 22 -26.41 -8.48 -11.32
N MET A 23 -26.91 -9.54 -10.69
CA MET A 23 -26.52 -10.92 -11.00
C MET A 23 -26.90 -11.31 -12.43
N ALA A 24 -28.03 -10.83 -12.96
CA ALA A 24 -28.42 -11.07 -14.36
C ALA A 24 -27.41 -10.45 -15.35
N VAL A 25 -26.88 -9.26 -15.05
CA VAL A 25 -25.81 -8.64 -15.84
C VAL A 25 -24.51 -9.44 -15.74
N LEU A 26 -24.13 -9.87 -14.52
CA LEU A 26 -22.92 -10.66 -14.31
C LEU A 26 -22.99 -12.02 -15.03
N ARG A 27 -24.16 -12.66 -15.06
CA ARG A 27 -24.36 -13.91 -15.82
C ARG A 27 -24.07 -13.77 -17.31
N GLN A 28 -24.25 -12.59 -17.89
CA GLN A 28 -23.91 -12.34 -19.31
C GLN A 28 -22.42 -12.53 -19.58
N VAL A 29 -21.55 -12.31 -18.57
CA VAL A 29 -20.09 -12.54 -18.67
C VAL A 29 -19.77 -14.00 -18.99
N LEU A 30 -20.63 -14.94 -18.54
CA LEU A 30 -20.46 -16.38 -18.78
C LEU A 30 -20.89 -16.80 -20.17
N GLY A 31 -21.67 -15.96 -20.88
CA GLY A 31 -22.19 -16.25 -22.22
C GLY A 31 -21.21 -15.89 -23.34
N GLU A 32 -21.40 -16.47 -24.54
CA GLU A 32 -20.75 -16.03 -25.77
C GLU A 32 -21.24 -14.62 -26.15
N GLY A 33 -20.33 -13.73 -26.56
CA GLY A 33 -20.66 -12.34 -26.91
C GLY A 33 -21.00 -11.43 -25.73
N GLY A 34 -20.90 -11.92 -24.49
CA GLY A 34 -21.07 -11.10 -23.29
C GLY A 34 -19.93 -10.09 -23.07
N PRO A 35 -20.08 -9.16 -22.10
CA PRO A 35 -19.08 -8.15 -21.82
C PRO A 35 -17.74 -8.79 -21.41
N LEU A 36 -16.64 -8.18 -21.86
CA LEU A 36 -15.29 -8.57 -21.45
C LEU A 36 -14.94 -8.02 -20.08
N VAL A 37 -15.45 -6.83 -19.77
CA VAL A 37 -15.15 -6.11 -18.52
C VAL A 37 -16.46 -5.68 -17.87
N VAL A 38 -16.65 -6.07 -16.62
CA VAL A 38 -17.75 -5.58 -15.78
C VAL A 38 -17.15 -4.85 -14.58
N PHE A 39 -17.67 -3.66 -14.29
CA PHE A 39 -17.23 -2.83 -13.18
C PHE A 39 -18.37 -2.63 -12.18
N ILE A 40 -18.29 -3.28 -11.03
CA ILE A 40 -19.24 -3.14 -9.92
C ILE A 40 -18.77 -1.99 -9.04
N HIS A 41 -19.63 -0.99 -8.82
CA HIS A 41 -19.25 0.14 -7.98
C HIS A 41 -20.37 0.57 -7.03
N GLY A 42 -19.99 1.29 -5.96
CA GLY A 42 -20.92 1.79 -4.97
C GLY A 42 -20.25 2.02 -3.62
N MET A 43 -20.94 2.69 -2.71
CA MET A 43 -20.41 3.08 -1.41
C MET A 43 -19.88 1.89 -0.58
N ALA A 44 -19.07 2.21 0.43
CA ALA A 44 -18.55 1.19 1.35
C ALA A 44 -19.71 0.49 2.08
N GLY A 45 -19.64 -0.83 2.25
CA GLY A 45 -20.68 -1.61 2.93
C GLY A 45 -21.93 -1.93 2.11
N ILE A 46 -22.00 -1.52 0.83
CA ILE A 46 -23.16 -1.74 -0.05
C ILE A 46 -23.30 -3.20 -0.55
N GLY A 47 -22.28 -4.05 -0.29
CA GLY A 47 -22.31 -5.47 -0.64
C GLY A 47 -21.59 -5.84 -1.94
N LYS A 48 -20.64 -5.04 -2.44
CA LYS A 48 -19.86 -5.32 -3.67
C LYS A 48 -19.15 -6.68 -3.62
N THR A 49 -18.41 -6.92 -2.55
CA THR A 49 -17.70 -8.18 -2.30
C THR A 49 -18.67 -9.38 -2.27
N ALA A 50 -19.82 -9.22 -1.60
CA ALA A 50 -20.83 -10.28 -1.53
C ALA A 50 -21.41 -10.63 -2.91
N VAL A 51 -21.67 -9.63 -3.76
CA VAL A 51 -22.11 -9.84 -5.15
C VAL A 51 -21.03 -10.53 -5.98
N ALA A 52 -19.76 -10.08 -5.86
CA ALA A 52 -18.65 -10.70 -6.55
C ALA A 52 -18.41 -12.16 -6.12
N GLU A 53 -18.58 -12.48 -4.84
CA GLU A 53 -18.48 -13.85 -4.31
C GLU A 53 -19.61 -14.75 -4.76
N ALA A 54 -20.85 -14.26 -4.71
CA ALA A 54 -22.00 -14.99 -5.22
C ALA A 54 -21.86 -15.31 -6.71
N PHE A 55 -21.40 -14.34 -7.50
CA PHE A 55 -21.10 -14.57 -8.91
C PHE A 55 -19.95 -15.58 -9.10
N ALA A 56 -18.89 -15.49 -8.31
CA ALA A 56 -17.77 -16.43 -8.34
C ALA A 56 -18.23 -17.87 -8.01
N ALA A 57 -19.08 -18.04 -7.02
CA ALA A 57 -19.65 -19.35 -6.64
C ALA A 57 -20.52 -19.92 -7.78
N GLU A 58 -21.39 -19.09 -8.38
CA GLU A 58 -22.22 -19.47 -9.51
C GLU A 58 -21.38 -19.83 -10.75
N ALA A 59 -20.33 -19.05 -11.06
CA ALA A 59 -19.42 -19.32 -12.18
C ALA A 59 -18.69 -20.67 -11.99
N ARG A 60 -18.20 -20.95 -10.79
CA ARG A 60 -17.55 -22.23 -10.46
C ARG A 60 -18.50 -23.40 -10.55
N SER A 61 -19.75 -23.27 -10.09
CA SER A 61 -20.76 -24.32 -10.19
C SER A 61 -21.05 -24.71 -11.65
N ARG A 62 -20.82 -23.79 -12.59
CA ARG A 62 -20.92 -24.00 -14.04
C ARG A 62 -19.62 -24.48 -14.69
N GLY A 63 -18.59 -24.83 -13.90
CA GLY A 63 -17.31 -25.33 -14.41
C GLY A 63 -16.35 -24.23 -14.90
N THR A 64 -16.65 -22.94 -14.67
CA THR A 64 -15.77 -21.84 -15.06
C THR A 64 -14.64 -21.65 -14.06
N THR A 65 -13.42 -21.48 -14.54
CA THR A 65 -12.28 -21.14 -13.70
C THR A 65 -12.40 -19.71 -13.19
N VAL A 66 -12.34 -19.51 -11.88
CA VAL A 66 -12.43 -18.19 -11.25
C VAL A 66 -11.18 -17.91 -10.42
N LEU A 67 -10.47 -16.85 -10.78
CA LEU A 67 -9.38 -16.26 -9.99
C LEU A 67 -9.89 -14.99 -9.33
N ARG A 68 -9.84 -14.91 -8.01
CA ARG A 68 -10.15 -13.69 -7.26
C ARG A 68 -8.88 -13.15 -6.64
N LEU A 69 -8.62 -11.87 -6.87
CA LEU A 69 -7.52 -11.11 -6.31
C LEU A 69 -8.09 -10.01 -5.40
N ASP A 70 -7.65 -9.98 -4.17
CA ASP A 70 -7.86 -8.83 -3.28
C ASP A 70 -6.78 -7.79 -3.60
N CYS A 71 -7.19 -6.69 -4.22
CA CYS A 71 -6.26 -5.66 -4.65
C CYS A 71 -5.48 -5.01 -3.50
N ARG A 72 -6.00 -5.09 -2.27
CA ARG A 72 -5.30 -4.59 -1.07
C ARG A 72 -3.99 -5.33 -0.80
N SER A 73 -3.86 -6.57 -1.25
CA SER A 73 -2.65 -7.38 -1.08
C SER A 73 -1.65 -7.24 -2.23
N ILE A 74 -2.01 -6.51 -3.29
CA ILE A 74 -1.19 -6.33 -4.48
C ILE A 74 -0.39 -5.04 -4.36
N GLU A 75 0.91 -5.10 -4.65
CA GLU A 75 1.70 -3.88 -4.85
C GLU A 75 1.12 -3.11 -6.04
N PRO A 76 0.78 -1.80 -5.88
CA PRO A 76 0.14 -1.04 -6.96
C PRO A 76 1.13 -0.64 -8.06
N THR A 77 1.84 -1.63 -8.60
CA THR A 77 2.78 -1.54 -9.73
C THR A 77 2.50 -2.65 -10.73
N GLU A 78 2.92 -2.46 -11.98
CA GLU A 78 2.81 -3.47 -13.05
C GLU A 78 3.46 -4.78 -12.62
N ARG A 79 4.69 -4.69 -12.09
CA ARG A 79 5.42 -5.84 -11.55
C ARG A 79 4.66 -6.53 -10.42
N GLY A 80 4.10 -5.76 -9.48
CA GLY A 80 3.37 -6.30 -8.34
C GLY A 80 2.10 -7.04 -8.76
N PHE A 81 1.39 -6.51 -9.77
CA PHE A 81 0.22 -7.16 -10.33
C PHE A 81 0.58 -8.49 -11.02
N LEU A 82 1.62 -8.51 -11.86
CA LEU A 82 2.11 -9.71 -12.51
C LEU A 82 2.62 -10.75 -11.50
N ALA A 83 3.33 -10.32 -10.47
CA ALA A 83 3.81 -11.21 -9.40
C ALA A 83 2.67 -11.86 -8.61
N GLU A 84 1.56 -11.15 -8.35
CA GLU A 84 0.39 -11.75 -7.71
C GLU A 84 -0.30 -12.78 -8.63
N LEU A 85 -0.41 -12.49 -9.93
CA LEU A 85 -0.90 -13.47 -10.90
C LEU A 85 0.01 -14.71 -10.97
N GLU A 86 1.33 -14.52 -10.98
CA GLU A 86 2.32 -15.58 -10.93
C GLU A 86 2.12 -16.47 -9.70
N ARG A 87 1.96 -15.87 -8.52
CA ARG A 87 1.71 -16.58 -7.27
C ARG A 87 0.43 -17.43 -7.32
N ARG A 88 -0.61 -16.96 -8.02
CA ARG A 88 -1.91 -17.65 -8.14
C ARG A 88 -1.93 -18.72 -9.23
N THR A 89 -1.17 -18.54 -10.30
CA THR A 89 -1.22 -19.42 -11.49
C THR A 89 0.02 -20.27 -11.67
N GLY A 90 1.10 -19.95 -10.96
CA GLY A 90 2.44 -20.55 -11.12
C GLY A 90 3.14 -20.10 -12.41
N GLY A 91 4.44 -20.31 -12.47
CA GLY A 91 5.30 -19.92 -13.59
C GLY A 91 5.73 -18.46 -13.54
N GLU A 92 6.75 -18.09 -14.28
CA GLU A 92 7.26 -16.73 -14.37
C GLU A 92 6.43 -15.93 -15.39
N LEU A 93 5.91 -14.76 -14.98
CA LEU A 93 5.06 -13.89 -15.80
C LEU A 93 5.79 -12.58 -16.09
N ALA A 94 6.75 -12.62 -17.01
CA ALA A 94 7.63 -11.50 -17.32
C ALA A 94 6.95 -10.34 -18.08
N SER A 95 5.79 -10.57 -18.72
CA SER A 95 5.06 -9.55 -19.47
C SER A 95 3.54 -9.77 -19.47
N PRO A 96 2.74 -8.75 -19.84
CA PRO A 96 1.29 -8.89 -20.00
C PRO A 96 0.88 -10.00 -20.98
N GLU A 97 1.61 -10.20 -22.07
CA GLU A 97 1.33 -11.22 -23.09
C GLU A 97 1.54 -12.62 -22.52
N VAL A 98 2.62 -12.83 -21.75
CA VAL A 98 2.90 -14.11 -21.06
C VAL A 98 1.81 -14.39 -20.03
N ALA A 99 1.40 -13.39 -19.27
CA ALA A 99 0.30 -13.50 -18.31
C ALA A 99 -1.03 -13.82 -19.00
N ALA A 100 -1.32 -13.18 -20.13
CA ALA A 100 -2.51 -13.44 -20.93
C ALA A 100 -2.57 -14.88 -21.46
N ALA A 101 -1.46 -15.39 -22.00
CA ALA A 101 -1.35 -16.77 -22.46
C ALA A 101 -1.54 -17.76 -21.30
N ARG A 102 -0.95 -17.46 -20.14
CA ARG A 102 -1.09 -18.29 -18.92
C ARG A 102 -2.54 -18.35 -18.45
N LEU A 103 -3.22 -17.20 -18.36
CA LEU A 103 -4.62 -17.13 -17.95
C LEU A 103 -5.52 -17.90 -18.93
N ALA A 104 -5.34 -17.71 -20.23
CA ALA A 104 -6.10 -18.44 -21.25
C ALA A 104 -5.91 -19.96 -21.20
N GLY A 105 -4.76 -20.42 -20.69
CA GLY A 105 -4.45 -21.84 -20.49
C GLY A 105 -5.11 -22.49 -19.27
N LEU A 106 -5.75 -21.72 -18.39
CA LEU A 106 -6.37 -22.24 -17.16
C LEU A 106 -7.77 -22.88 -17.40
N GLY A 107 -8.37 -22.68 -18.56
CA GLY A 107 -9.68 -23.25 -18.90
C GLY A 107 -10.27 -22.65 -20.16
N GLU A 108 -11.41 -23.20 -20.59
CA GLU A 108 -12.14 -22.66 -21.76
C GLU A 108 -12.64 -21.23 -21.54
N ARG A 109 -12.99 -20.93 -20.29
CA ARG A 109 -13.33 -19.60 -19.82
C ARG A 109 -12.75 -19.34 -18.44
N VAL A 110 -12.19 -18.16 -18.25
CA VAL A 110 -11.54 -17.72 -17.01
C VAL A 110 -12.13 -16.38 -16.62
N ILE A 111 -12.58 -16.29 -15.36
CA ILE A 111 -13.03 -15.04 -14.75
C ILE A 111 -11.95 -14.56 -13.79
N LEU A 112 -11.41 -13.36 -14.05
CA LEU A 112 -10.51 -12.67 -13.13
C LEU A 112 -11.31 -11.59 -12.39
N ILE A 113 -11.45 -11.75 -11.09
CA ILE A 113 -12.13 -10.79 -10.21
C ILE A 113 -11.08 -9.97 -9.46
N LEU A 114 -11.10 -8.66 -9.64
CA LEU A 114 -10.27 -7.69 -8.93
C LEU A 114 -11.14 -6.95 -7.91
N ASP A 115 -11.06 -7.38 -6.65
CA ASP A 115 -11.86 -6.80 -5.56
C ASP A 115 -11.11 -5.67 -4.86
N THR A 116 -11.81 -4.64 -4.37
CA THR A 116 -11.24 -3.42 -3.79
C THR A 116 -10.30 -2.70 -4.79
N TYR A 117 -10.77 -2.57 -6.02
CA TYR A 117 -10.00 -2.05 -7.15
C TYR A 117 -9.48 -0.62 -6.97
N GLU A 118 -10.15 0.19 -6.14
CA GLU A 118 -9.71 1.55 -5.85
C GLU A 118 -8.26 1.64 -5.37
N VAL A 119 -7.71 0.58 -4.79
CA VAL A 119 -6.31 0.50 -4.36
C VAL A 119 -5.35 0.40 -5.54
N LEU A 120 -5.77 -0.25 -6.62
CA LEU A 120 -5.00 -0.39 -7.86
C LEU A 120 -5.25 0.71 -8.90
N ARG A 121 -5.97 1.75 -8.54
CA ARG A 121 -6.36 2.81 -9.48
C ARG A 121 -5.17 3.47 -10.18
N LEU A 122 -4.00 3.54 -9.57
CA LEU A 122 -2.78 4.03 -10.21
C LEU A 122 -2.36 3.17 -11.42
N LEU A 123 -2.81 1.90 -11.47
CA LEU A 123 -2.60 1.00 -12.61
C LEU A 123 -3.72 1.08 -13.65
N ASP A 124 -4.76 1.89 -13.46
CA ASP A 124 -5.91 1.98 -14.36
C ASP A 124 -5.52 2.20 -15.83
N PRO A 125 -4.62 3.15 -16.17
CA PRO A 125 -4.16 3.32 -17.54
C PRO A 125 -3.48 2.08 -18.11
N TRP A 126 -2.61 1.45 -17.34
CA TRP A 126 -1.88 0.25 -17.77
C TRP A 126 -2.80 -0.96 -17.91
N LEU A 127 -3.71 -1.19 -16.96
CA LEU A 127 -4.70 -2.26 -17.07
C LEU A 127 -5.56 -2.10 -18.31
N ARG A 128 -6.04 -0.89 -18.57
CA ARG A 128 -6.95 -0.54 -19.66
C ARG A 128 -6.28 -0.51 -21.02
N GLN A 129 -5.03 -0.06 -21.12
CA GLN A 129 -4.33 0.18 -22.38
C GLN A 129 -3.35 -0.92 -22.76
N THR A 130 -2.87 -1.72 -21.79
CA THR A 130 -1.81 -2.70 -21.99
C THR A 130 -2.24 -4.11 -21.57
N PHE A 131 -2.62 -4.31 -20.30
CA PHE A 131 -2.88 -5.65 -19.79
C PHE A 131 -4.16 -6.28 -20.37
N ILE A 132 -5.30 -5.61 -20.26
CA ILE A 132 -6.59 -6.16 -20.75
C ILE A 132 -6.61 -6.33 -22.27
N PRO A 133 -6.08 -5.39 -23.08
CA PRO A 133 -5.97 -5.61 -24.53
C PRO A 133 -5.08 -6.81 -24.94
N ALA A 134 -4.14 -7.24 -24.11
CA ALA A 134 -3.34 -8.43 -24.37
C ALA A 134 -4.11 -9.74 -24.10
N LEU A 135 -5.22 -9.69 -23.33
CA LEU A 135 -6.01 -10.88 -23.00
C LEU A 135 -6.79 -11.40 -24.21
N THR A 136 -7.01 -12.71 -24.22
CA THR A 136 -7.93 -13.33 -25.19
C THR A 136 -9.38 -13.20 -24.71
N ASP A 137 -10.32 -13.41 -25.62
CA ASP A 137 -11.77 -13.39 -25.33
C ASP A 137 -12.25 -14.49 -24.36
N ARG A 138 -11.36 -15.46 -24.03
CA ARG A 138 -11.61 -16.46 -22.97
C ARG A 138 -11.51 -15.90 -21.58
N VAL A 139 -10.77 -14.81 -21.37
CA VAL A 139 -10.58 -14.17 -20.09
C VAL A 139 -11.55 -13.00 -19.93
N ARG A 140 -12.34 -13.01 -18.89
CA ARG A 140 -13.29 -11.97 -18.51
C ARG A 140 -12.86 -11.31 -17.23
N ILE A 141 -13.06 -10.00 -17.11
CA ILE A 141 -12.64 -9.20 -15.97
C ILE A 141 -13.87 -8.69 -15.21
N VAL A 142 -13.88 -8.90 -13.91
CA VAL A 142 -14.85 -8.26 -13.01
C VAL A 142 -14.09 -7.39 -12.02
N LEU A 143 -14.31 -6.09 -12.08
CA LEU A 143 -13.72 -5.11 -11.17
C LEU A 143 -14.76 -4.76 -10.10
N SER A 144 -14.34 -4.61 -8.86
CA SER A 144 -15.19 -4.18 -7.75
C SER A 144 -14.52 -3.03 -7.01
N GLY A 145 -15.15 -1.86 -6.96
CA GLY A 145 -14.56 -0.65 -6.38
C GLY A 145 -15.59 0.32 -5.79
N ARG A 146 -15.13 1.31 -5.04
CA ARG A 146 -16.02 2.30 -4.40
C ARG A 146 -16.53 3.34 -5.38
N GLU A 147 -15.67 3.79 -6.28
CA GLU A 147 -15.94 4.88 -7.21
C GLU A 147 -16.51 4.37 -8.53
N ALA A 148 -17.28 5.21 -9.20
CA ALA A 148 -17.71 4.94 -10.55
C ALA A 148 -16.52 4.86 -11.51
N PRO A 149 -16.54 3.98 -12.52
CA PRO A 149 -15.47 3.86 -13.48
C PRO A 149 -15.27 5.17 -14.25
N MET A 150 -14.03 5.53 -14.51
CA MET A 150 -13.69 6.67 -15.36
C MET A 150 -14.21 6.44 -16.79
N THR A 151 -14.52 7.53 -17.50
CA THR A 151 -15.02 7.47 -18.89
C THR A 151 -14.09 6.72 -19.83
N GLY A 152 -12.78 6.71 -19.55
CA GLY A 152 -11.77 5.94 -20.29
C GLY A 152 -12.08 4.45 -20.42
N TRP A 153 -12.81 3.84 -19.48
CA TRP A 153 -13.25 2.45 -19.57
C TRP A 153 -14.27 2.25 -20.71
N ARG A 154 -15.27 3.13 -20.77
CA ARG A 154 -16.27 3.08 -21.86
C ARG A 154 -15.65 3.40 -23.20
N SER A 155 -14.73 4.36 -23.24
CA SER A 155 -14.05 4.74 -24.49
C SER A 155 -13.14 3.63 -25.01
N ALA A 156 -12.46 2.88 -24.11
CA ALA A 156 -11.56 1.80 -24.50
C ALA A 156 -12.30 0.53 -24.99
N PHE A 157 -13.40 0.15 -24.31
CA PHE A 157 -14.03 -1.15 -24.54
C PHE A 157 -15.43 -1.07 -25.15
N GLY A 158 -16.04 0.12 -25.26
CA GLY A 158 -17.35 0.32 -25.89
C GLY A 158 -18.43 -0.65 -25.36
N PRO A 159 -19.06 -1.45 -26.26
CA PRO A 159 -20.11 -2.40 -25.88
C PRO A 159 -19.61 -3.59 -25.06
N LEU A 160 -18.30 -3.84 -25.03
CA LEU A 160 -17.68 -4.91 -24.25
C LEU A 160 -17.50 -4.53 -22.78
N PHE A 161 -17.83 -3.30 -22.39
CA PHE A 161 -17.79 -2.79 -21.02
C PHE A 161 -19.20 -2.65 -20.44
N ARG A 162 -19.37 -3.05 -19.17
CA ARG A 162 -20.60 -2.79 -18.40
C ARG A 162 -20.26 -2.26 -17.01
N GLY A 163 -20.89 -1.16 -16.60
CA GLY A 163 -20.88 -0.66 -15.24
C GLY A 163 -22.14 -1.09 -14.50
N ILE A 164 -21.99 -1.55 -13.27
CA ILE A 164 -23.07 -1.90 -12.34
C ILE A 164 -22.93 -1.01 -11.11
N ALA A 165 -23.87 -0.09 -10.91
CA ALA A 165 -23.96 0.72 -9.70
C ALA A 165 -24.79 -0.04 -8.67
N LEU A 166 -24.22 -0.34 -7.50
CA LEU A 166 -24.97 -0.92 -6.39
C LEU A 166 -25.62 0.19 -5.55
N GLU A 167 -26.91 0.08 -5.37
CA GLU A 167 -27.69 0.97 -4.52
C GLU A 167 -28.08 0.25 -3.21
N ASN A 168 -28.72 0.97 -2.29
CA ASN A 168 -29.28 0.36 -1.08
C ASN A 168 -30.33 -0.70 -1.43
N LEU A 169 -30.45 -1.72 -0.59
CA LEU A 169 -31.47 -2.75 -0.75
C LEU A 169 -32.88 -2.15 -0.65
N ARG A 170 -33.77 -2.61 -1.50
CA ARG A 170 -35.20 -2.31 -1.40
C ARG A 170 -35.75 -2.85 -0.08
N ARG A 171 -36.93 -2.37 0.28
CA ARG A 171 -37.52 -2.75 1.58
C ARG A 171 -37.75 -4.25 1.73
N ASP A 172 -38.28 -4.87 0.69
CA ASP A 172 -38.56 -6.33 0.65
C ASP A 172 -37.25 -7.14 0.76
N GLU A 173 -36.17 -6.70 0.10
CA GLU A 173 -34.85 -7.31 0.16
C GLU A 173 -34.22 -7.13 1.56
N ALA A 174 -34.31 -5.94 2.13
CA ALA A 174 -33.81 -5.64 3.47
C ALA A 174 -34.55 -6.46 4.54
N GLU A 175 -35.87 -6.58 4.43
CA GLU A 175 -36.69 -7.43 5.33
C GLU A 175 -36.32 -8.92 5.17
N ALA A 176 -36.06 -9.39 3.96
CA ALA A 176 -35.58 -10.74 3.73
C ALA A 176 -34.21 -11.00 4.37
N LEU A 177 -33.28 -10.03 4.27
CA LEU A 177 -31.98 -10.11 4.91
C LEU A 177 -32.11 -10.17 6.44
N LEU A 178 -32.90 -9.30 7.03
CA LEU A 178 -33.15 -9.25 8.49
C LEU A 178 -33.86 -10.50 9.00
N ARG A 179 -34.82 -11.03 8.26
CA ARG A 179 -35.50 -12.27 8.60
C ARG A 179 -34.52 -13.46 8.63
N ARG A 180 -33.57 -13.52 7.70
CA ARG A 180 -32.49 -14.53 7.74
C ARG A 180 -31.63 -14.41 8.99
N ALA A 181 -31.42 -13.20 9.49
CA ALA A 181 -30.69 -12.92 10.72
C ALA A 181 -31.57 -13.21 11.98
N GLY A 182 -32.80 -13.75 11.85
CA GLY A 182 -33.68 -14.05 12.96
C GLY A 182 -34.40 -12.84 13.56
N ILE A 183 -34.41 -11.70 12.87
CA ILE A 183 -35.06 -10.46 13.34
C ILE A 183 -36.57 -10.51 13.03
N GLY A 184 -37.39 -10.24 14.04
CA GLY A 184 -38.85 -10.13 13.90
C GLY A 184 -39.28 -8.89 13.10
N GLN A 185 -40.56 -8.92 12.61
CA GLN A 185 -41.06 -7.90 11.69
C GLN A 185 -41.03 -6.47 12.28
N ASP A 186 -41.39 -6.29 13.54
CA ASP A 186 -41.45 -4.99 14.19
C ASP A 186 -40.05 -4.36 14.30
N ASP A 187 -39.05 -5.17 14.66
CA ASP A 187 -37.66 -4.73 14.73
C ASP A 187 -37.08 -4.53 13.34
N ALA A 188 -37.43 -5.34 12.34
CA ALA A 188 -37.02 -5.17 10.95
C ALA A 188 -37.48 -3.83 10.39
N ASP A 189 -38.73 -3.42 10.69
CA ASP A 189 -39.23 -2.09 10.30
C ASP A 189 -38.48 -0.93 10.97
N ARG A 190 -38.09 -1.09 12.22
CA ARG A 190 -37.29 -0.10 12.96
C ARG A 190 -35.88 0.02 12.38
N ILE A 191 -35.23 -1.13 12.16
CA ILE A 191 -33.88 -1.20 11.56
C ILE A 191 -33.90 -0.60 10.15
N TYR A 192 -34.91 -0.95 9.32
CA TYR A 192 -34.98 -0.41 7.95
C TYR A 192 -35.11 1.11 7.90
N ARG A 193 -35.93 1.69 8.77
CA ARG A 193 -36.07 3.15 8.88
C ARG A 193 -34.75 3.84 9.22
N LEU A 194 -33.93 3.22 10.06
CA LEU A 194 -32.62 3.73 10.46
C LEU A 194 -31.58 3.52 9.34
N ALA A 195 -31.43 2.30 8.88
CA ALA A 195 -30.38 1.87 7.92
C ALA A 195 -30.71 2.23 6.47
N ARG A 196 -31.97 2.55 6.14
CA ARG A 196 -32.45 2.89 4.79
C ARG A 196 -32.03 1.88 3.72
N GLY A 197 -31.97 0.60 4.07
CA GLY A 197 -31.59 -0.46 3.16
C GLY A 197 -30.07 -0.62 2.97
N HIS A 198 -29.22 0.09 3.71
CA HIS A 198 -27.75 -0.07 3.61
C HIS A 198 -27.33 -1.41 4.25
N PRO A 199 -26.78 -2.40 3.48
CA PRO A 199 -26.59 -3.77 3.95
C PRO A 199 -25.76 -3.89 5.23
N LEU A 200 -24.62 -3.21 5.32
CA LEU A 200 -23.77 -3.24 6.51
C LEU A 200 -24.49 -2.67 7.73
N SER A 201 -25.23 -1.58 7.57
CA SER A 201 -26.01 -1.00 8.67
C SER A 201 -27.12 -1.95 9.15
N LEU A 202 -27.79 -2.66 8.22
CA LEU A 202 -28.77 -3.69 8.55
C LEU A 202 -28.12 -4.82 9.37
N GLN A 203 -26.95 -5.31 8.95
CA GLN A 203 -26.22 -6.37 9.65
C GLN A 203 -25.75 -5.95 11.04
N LEU A 204 -25.18 -4.74 11.18
CA LEU A 204 -24.73 -4.21 12.47
C LEU A 204 -25.91 -4.09 13.46
N ALA A 205 -27.04 -3.55 13.00
CA ALA A 205 -28.24 -3.42 13.83
C ALA A 205 -28.81 -4.78 14.24
N ALA A 206 -28.87 -5.72 13.30
CA ALA A 206 -29.31 -7.09 13.57
C ALA A 206 -28.39 -7.79 14.57
N SER A 207 -27.08 -7.68 14.42
CA SER A 207 -26.10 -8.26 15.35
C SER A 207 -26.22 -7.65 16.76
N ALA A 208 -26.39 -6.32 16.87
CA ALA A 208 -26.57 -5.65 18.16
C ALA A 208 -27.83 -6.14 18.91
N LEU A 209 -28.94 -6.35 18.19
CA LEU A 209 -30.18 -6.86 18.78
C LEU A 209 -30.08 -8.35 19.14
N SER A 210 -29.34 -9.15 18.35
CA SER A 210 -29.11 -10.57 18.64
C SER A 210 -28.26 -10.76 19.90
N GLU A 211 -27.23 -9.92 20.10
CA GLU A 211 -26.38 -9.97 21.30
C GLU A 211 -27.11 -9.46 22.56
N ARG A 212 -27.96 -8.44 22.40
CA ARG A 212 -28.73 -7.87 23.50
C ARG A 212 -30.15 -7.52 23.08
N PRO A 213 -31.12 -8.39 23.26
CA PRO A 213 -32.52 -8.09 23.01
C PRO A 213 -33.00 -6.88 23.81
N GLY A 214 -33.66 -5.93 23.12
CA GLY A 214 -34.19 -4.72 23.75
C GLY A 214 -33.22 -3.54 23.77
N VAL A 215 -32.04 -3.60 23.11
CA VAL A 215 -31.18 -2.44 22.93
C VAL A 215 -31.91 -1.34 22.14
N SER A 216 -31.83 -0.08 22.61
CA SER A 216 -32.49 1.04 21.93
C SER A 216 -31.66 1.48 20.72
N LEU A 217 -32.24 1.40 19.53
CA LEU A 217 -31.67 1.93 18.29
C LEU A 217 -31.91 3.45 18.14
N GLU A 218 -32.69 4.06 19.01
CA GLU A 218 -33.12 5.48 18.92
C GLU A 218 -31.97 6.47 19.22
N ALA A 219 -30.91 6.00 19.88
CA ALA A 219 -29.72 6.80 20.17
C ALA A 219 -28.83 7.04 18.94
N VAL A 220 -29.06 6.34 17.82
CA VAL A 220 -28.24 6.44 16.62
C VAL A 220 -28.73 7.59 15.74
N THR A 221 -27.84 8.58 15.51
CA THR A 221 -28.16 9.72 14.64
C THR A 221 -28.06 9.36 13.16
N VAL A 222 -28.96 9.88 12.35
CA VAL A 222 -29.06 9.57 10.90
C VAL A 222 -27.79 9.97 10.10
N LYS A 223 -26.99 10.91 10.59
CA LYS A 223 -25.77 11.38 9.92
C LYS A 223 -24.56 10.42 10.05
N ALA A 224 -24.57 9.58 11.09
CA ALA A 224 -23.44 8.68 11.41
C ALA A 224 -23.97 7.27 11.76
N VAL A 225 -24.86 6.74 10.91
CA VAL A 225 -25.54 5.45 11.20
C VAL A 225 -24.56 4.31 11.42
N VAL A 226 -23.54 4.17 10.58
CA VAL A 226 -22.56 3.08 10.73
C VAL A 226 -21.72 3.29 11.99
N GLU A 227 -21.29 4.50 12.28
CA GLU A 227 -20.52 4.84 13.49
C GLU A 227 -21.34 4.58 14.74
N GLY A 228 -22.58 5.11 14.80
CA GLY A 228 -23.49 4.92 15.93
C GLY A 228 -23.89 3.47 16.14
N LEU A 229 -24.13 2.69 15.07
CA LEU A 229 -24.40 1.26 15.17
C LEU A 229 -23.14 0.48 15.58
N THR A 230 -21.95 0.92 15.15
CA THR A 230 -20.69 0.33 15.61
C THR A 230 -20.50 0.56 17.11
N GLU A 231 -20.69 1.79 17.60
CA GLU A 231 -20.63 2.10 19.04
C GLU A 231 -21.62 1.29 19.86
N LEU A 232 -22.86 1.20 19.38
CA LEU A 232 -23.91 0.41 20.01
C LEU A 232 -23.50 -1.09 20.09
N TYR A 233 -23.02 -1.65 18.98
CA TYR A 233 -22.56 -3.04 18.93
C TYR A 233 -21.37 -3.27 19.86
N LEU A 234 -20.40 -2.36 19.87
CA LEU A 234 -19.25 -2.43 20.78
C LEU A 234 -19.66 -2.39 22.25
N GLY A 235 -20.74 -1.69 22.58
CA GLY A 235 -21.30 -1.61 23.95
C GLY A 235 -21.90 -2.91 24.47
N VAL A 236 -22.25 -3.86 23.58
CA VAL A 236 -22.83 -5.16 23.96
C VAL A 236 -21.80 -6.30 23.99
N LEU A 237 -20.60 -6.09 23.46
CA LEU A 237 -19.55 -7.11 23.43
C LEU A 237 -18.87 -7.30 24.79
N ASP A 238 -18.42 -8.54 25.05
CA ASP A 238 -17.59 -8.82 26.21
C ASP A 238 -16.22 -8.12 26.14
N ARG A 239 -15.59 -7.93 27.31
CA ARG A 239 -14.33 -7.17 27.44
C ARG A 239 -13.19 -7.73 26.56
N LYS A 240 -13.07 -9.06 26.44
CA LYS A 240 -11.97 -9.68 25.68
C LYS A 240 -12.18 -9.48 24.18
N THR A 241 -13.38 -9.66 23.68
CA THR A 241 -13.74 -9.42 22.28
C THR A 241 -13.56 -7.93 21.93
N ARG A 242 -13.95 -7.03 22.84
CA ARG A 242 -13.70 -5.59 22.68
C ARG A 242 -12.22 -5.26 22.58
N GLN A 243 -11.38 -5.80 23.48
CA GLN A 243 -9.94 -5.59 23.43
C GLN A 243 -9.31 -6.14 22.15
N ALA A 244 -9.75 -7.32 21.68
CA ALA A 244 -9.29 -7.89 20.42
C ALA A 244 -9.67 -7.00 19.22
N LEU A 245 -10.87 -6.42 19.19
CA LEU A 245 -11.31 -5.48 18.17
C LEU A 245 -10.53 -4.16 18.22
N ASP A 246 -10.30 -3.60 19.41
CA ASP A 246 -9.50 -2.39 19.56
C ASP A 246 -8.09 -2.60 18.97
N ALA A 247 -7.43 -3.73 19.28
CA ALA A 247 -6.13 -4.08 18.73
C ALA A 247 -6.20 -4.32 17.21
N ALA A 248 -7.21 -5.04 16.74
CA ALA A 248 -7.40 -5.33 15.31
C ALA A 248 -7.66 -4.07 14.48
N SER A 249 -8.26 -3.02 15.06
CA SER A 249 -8.58 -1.78 14.36
C SER A 249 -7.35 -0.95 13.97
N VAL A 250 -6.22 -1.10 14.66
CA VAL A 250 -5.01 -0.32 14.40
C VAL A 250 -4.11 -0.91 13.32
N VAL A 251 -4.41 -2.12 12.85
CA VAL A 251 -3.68 -2.80 11.77
C VAL A 251 -4.57 -3.06 10.58
N ARG A 252 -3.97 -3.20 9.40
CA ARG A 252 -4.70 -3.52 8.17
C ARG A 252 -5.22 -4.97 8.16
N ARG A 253 -4.36 -5.90 8.59
CA ARG A 253 -4.59 -7.35 8.64
C ARG A 253 -4.23 -7.88 10.03
N PRO A 254 -5.18 -8.14 10.92
CA PRO A 254 -4.90 -8.88 12.13
C PRO A 254 -4.44 -10.30 11.83
N THR A 255 -3.17 -10.59 12.16
CA THR A 255 -2.57 -11.93 12.12
C THR A 255 -2.34 -12.44 13.53
N LEU A 256 -2.11 -13.74 13.68
CA LEU A 256 -1.77 -14.31 15.00
C LEU A 256 -0.54 -13.67 15.62
N SER A 257 0.49 -13.38 14.82
CA SER A 257 1.73 -12.74 15.28
C SER A 257 1.50 -11.29 15.75
N LEU A 258 0.67 -10.52 15.01
CA LEU A 258 0.32 -9.16 15.39
C LEU A 258 -0.56 -9.13 16.64
N LEU A 259 -1.55 -10.02 16.74
CA LEU A 259 -2.40 -10.15 17.93
C LEU A 259 -1.57 -10.55 19.16
N ALA A 260 -0.61 -11.48 19.01
CA ALA A 260 0.32 -11.84 20.08
C ALA A 260 1.14 -10.65 20.57
N ALA A 261 1.64 -9.83 19.64
CA ALA A 261 2.46 -8.66 19.99
C ALA A 261 1.63 -7.56 20.68
N MET A 262 0.39 -7.32 20.23
CA MET A 262 -0.47 -6.27 20.77
C MET A 262 -1.20 -6.67 22.05
N LEU A 263 -1.48 -7.98 22.24
CA LEU A 263 -2.26 -8.53 23.37
C LEU A 263 -1.48 -9.63 24.09
N PRO A 264 -0.35 -9.31 24.74
CA PRO A 264 0.53 -10.31 25.33
C PRO A 264 -0.12 -11.14 26.46
N GLU A 265 -1.17 -10.63 27.08
CA GLU A 265 -1.92 -11.32 28.15
C GLU A 265 -3.04 -12.24 27.64
N THR A 266 -3.29 -12.24 26.31
CA THR A 266 -4.36 -13.03 25.69
C THR A 266 -3.75 -14.05 24.74
N ALA A 267 -4.24 -15.30 24.79
CA ALA A 267 -3.82 -16.29 23.79
C ALA A 267 -4.17 -15.79 22.39
N PRO A 268 -3.20 -15.71 21.46
CA PRO A 268 -3.44 -15.14 20.13
C PRO A 268 -4.57 -15.84 19.37
N GLN A 269 -4.68 -17.15 19.54
CA GLN A 269 -5.74 -17.95 18.94
C GLN A 269 -7.13 -17.61 19.49
N ASP A 270 -7.26 -17.35 20.80
CA ASP A 270 -8.54 -16.94 21.41
C ASP A 270 -8.99 -15.58 20.85
N ALA A 271 -8.08 -14.62 20.73
CA ALA A 271 -8.38 -13.33 20.13
C ALA A 271 -8.77 -13.47 18.65
N PHE A 272 -8.05 -14.30 17.89
CA PHE A 272 -8.31 -14.54 16.47
C PHE A 272 -9.69 -15.20 16.25
N ASP A 273 -10.02 -16.24 17.03
CA ASP A 273 -11.29 -16.97 16.92
C ASP A 273 -12.48 -16.09 17.30
N ARG A 274 -12.34 -15.23 18.34
CA ARG A 274 -13.35 -14.25 18.71
C ARG A 274 -13.62 -13.24 17.58
N LEU A 275 -12.56 -12.72 16.98
CA LEU A 275 -12.71 -11.78 15.86
C LEU A 275 -13.40 -12.44 14.65
N ARG A 276 -13.04 -13.69 14.34
CA ARG A 276 -13.60 -14.43 13.20
C ARG A 276 -15.12 -14.65 13.29
N THR A 277 -15.71 -14.64 14.49
CA THR A 277 -17.17 -14.83 14.66
C THR A 277 -17.98 -13.58 14.37
N LEU A 278 -17.33 -12.42 14.22
CA LEU A 278 -18.02 -11.15 14.03
C LEU A 278 -18.47 -10.96 12.58
N ALA A 279 -19.69 -10.46 12.38
CA ALA A 279 -20.35 -10.38 11.07
C ALA A 279 -19.63 -9.47 10.05
N PHE A 280 -18.76 -8.58 10.51
CA PHE A 280 -17.97 -7.64 9.68
C PHE A 280 -16.49 -8.00 9.61
N VAL A 281 -16.14 -9.25 9.95
CA VAL A 281 -14.77 -9.76 9.87
C VAL A 281 -14.77 -10.95 8.92
N GLU A 282 -13.90 -10.88 7.92
CA GLU A 282 -13.70 -11.90 6.91
C GLU A 282 -12.35 -12.62 7.12
N LEU A 283 -12.32 -13.92 6.84
CA LEU A 283 -11.07 -14.68 6.79
C LEU A 283 -10.44 -14.50 5.40
N SER A 284 -9.18 -14.10 5.39
CA SER A 284 -8.34 -14.02 4.18
C SER A 284 -7.24 -15.08 4.23
N ASP A 285 -6.58 -15.32 3.09
CA ASP A 285 -5.43 -16.23 2.99
C ASP A 285 -4.29 -15.86 3.98
N ASP A 286 -4.22 -14.58 4.38
CA ASP A 286 -3.10 -14.02 5.13
C ASP A 286 -3.48 -13.45 6.51
N GLY A 287 -4.68 -13.70 7.00
CA GLY A 287 -5.17 -13.19 8.28
C GLY A 287 -6.64 -12.79 8.24
N LEU A 288 -7.05 -11.93 9.16
CA LEU A 288 -8.41 -11.40 9.19
C LEU A 288 -8.48 -10.05 8.48
N ILE A 289 -9.64 -9.74 7.93
CA ILE A 289 -9.95 -8.44 7.34
C ILE A 289 -11.21 -7.91 8.02
N LEU A 290 -11.09 -6.78 8.68
CA LEU A 290 -12.24 -6.04 9.19
C LEU A 290 -12.79 -5.15 8.08
N HIS A 291 -14.12 -5.05 8.02
CA HIS A 291 -14.76 -4.10 7.11
C HIS A 291 -14.25 -2.68 7.38
N ASP A 292 -13.76 -1.98 6.35
CA ASP A 292 -13.03 -0.71 6.48
C ASP A 292 -13.78 0.34 7.30
N THR A 293 -15.08 0.55 7.02
CA THR A 293 -15.88 1.56 7.72
C THR A 293 -16.01 1.24 9.22
N VAL A 294 -16.17 -0.03 9.59
CA VAL A 294 -16.24 -0.45 10.99
C VAL A 294 -14.89 -0.32 11.67
N ARG A 295 -13.83 -0.75 10.99
CA ARG A 295 -12.46 -0.63 11.48
C ARG A 295 -12.09 0.82 11.76
N GLU A 296 -12.40 1.74 10.83
CA GLU A 296 -12.15 3.17 10.99
C GLU A 296 -12.94 3.78 12.15
N ALA A 297 -14.21 3.41 12.33
CA ALA A 297 -15.03 3.84 13.44
C ALA A 297 -14.45 3.38 14.79
N ILE A 298 -14.03 2.10 14.89
CA ILE A 298 -13.40 1.55 16.10
C ILE A 298 -12.07 2.26 16.38
N ALA A 299 -11.21 2.43 15.37
CA ALA A 299 -9.93 3.10 15.53
C ALA A 299 -10.10 4.57 15.94
N ALA A 300 -11.10 5.29 15.40
CA ALA A 300 -11.43 6.66 15.79
C ALA A 300 -11.89 6.72 17.25
N LEU A 301 -12.78 5.82 17.65
CA LEU A 301 -13.27 5.73 19.02
C LEU A 301 -12.15 5.39 20.00
N LEU A 302 -11.25 4.45 19.65
CA LEU A 302 -10.08 4.11 20.48
C LEU A 302 -9.15 5.31 20.65
N ARG A 303 -8.86 6.04 19.57
CA ARG A 303 -8.03 7.26 19.63
C ARG A 303 -8.61 8.35 20.53
N SER A 304 -9.92 8.54 20.48
CA SER A 304 -10.60 9.57 21.28
C SER A 304 -10.76 9.18 22.75
N SER A 305 -11.01 7.89 23.04
CA SER A 305 -11.29 7.40 24.40
C SER A 305 -10.04 6.95 25.17
N ASP A 306 -9.06 6.38 24.49
CA ASP A 306 -7.80 5.87 25.09
C ASP A 306 -6.62 6.00 24.10
N PRO A 307 -6.12 7.23 23.89
CA PRO A 307 -5.04 7.50 22.95
C PRO A 307 -3.75 6.75 23.29
N ASP A 308 -3.46 6.55 24.59
CA ASP A 308 -2.26 5.81 25.03
C ASP A 308 -2.34 4.34 24.65
N ARG A 309 -3.50 3.72 24.77
CA ARG A 309 -3.71 2.32 24.33
C ARG A 309 -3.59 2.21 22.82
N SER A 310 -4.15 3.14 22.07
CA SER A 310 -3.98 3.21 20.61
C SER A 310 -2.49 3.28 20.23
N LYS A 311 -1.74 4.18 20.88
CA LYS A 311 -0.28 4.33 20.66
C LYS A 311 0.49 3.05 21.03
N ARG A 312 0.16 2.40 22.14
CA ARG A 312 0.80 1.12 22.56
C ARG A 312 0.56 0.02 21.53
N TYR A 313 -0.68 -0.16 21.04
CA TYR A 313 -0.97 -1.18 20.03
C TYR A 313 -0.23 -0.91 18.72
N ARG A 314 -0.21 0.33 18.24
CA ARG A 314 0.53 0.72 17.03
C ARG A 314 2.03 0.48 17.19
N ALA A 315 2.61 0.83 18.33
CA ALA A 315 4.02 0.59 18.61
C ALA A 315 4.36 -0.91 18.66
N ALA A 316 3.51 -1.73 19.29
CA ALA A 316 3.68 -3.18 19.31
C ALA A 316 3.57 -3.80 17.91
N ALA A 317 2.57 -3.39 17.14
CA ALA A 317 2.39 -3.82 15.75
C ALA A 317 3.59 -3.42 14.87
N TRP A 318 4.11 -2.19 15.00
CA TRP A 318 5.29 -1.72 14.28
C TRP A 318 6.53 -2.58 14.56
N ARG A 319 6.80 -2.89 15.84
CA ARG A 319 7.96 -3.74 16.20
C ARG A 319 7.84 -5.12 15.57
N GLN A 320 6.64 -5.71 15.61
CA GLN A 320 6.37 -7.02 15.01
C GLN A 320 6.52 -6.99 13.49
N LEU A 321 5.90 -6.03 12.81
CA LEU A 321 5.97 -5.88 11.36
C LEU A 321 7.41 -5.62 10.89
N ARG A 322 8.19 -4.85 11.62
CA ARG A 322 9.61 -4.64 11.32
C ARG A 322 10.40 -5.96 11.32
N LEU A 323 10.14 -6.85 12.28
CA LEU A 323 10.74 -8.18 12.29
C LEU A 323 10.27 -9.02 11.09
N GLU A 324 9.00 -8.94 10.73
CA GLU A 324 8.43 -9.67 9.59
C GLU A 324 9.02 -9.16 8.26
N VAL A 325 9.12 -7.84 8.06
CA VAL A 325 9.80 -7.23 6.90
C VAL A 325 11.25 -7.72 6.76
N SER A 326 11.99 -7.81 7.87
CA SER A 326 13.39 -8.23 7.83
C SER A 326 13.59 -9.70 7.41
N ARG A 327 12.55 -10.52 7.53
CA ARG A 327 12.55 -11.95 7.21
C ARG A 327 11.82 -12.28 5.90
N ALA A 328 11.06 -11.33 5.38
CA ALA A 328 10.24 -11.51 4.20
C ALA A 328 11.07 -11.71 2.93
N SER A 329 10.59 -12.57 2.05
CA SER A 329 11.10 -12.67 0.69
C SER A 329 10.74 -11.40 -0.11
N SER A 330 11.45 -11.16 -1.23
CA SER A 330 11.16 -10.02 -2.10
C SER A 330 9.73 -10.02 -2.67
N GLN A 331 9.08 -11.18 -2.76
CA GLN A 331 7.70 -11.30 -3.22
C GLN A 331 6.66 -10.96 -2.13
N GLU A 332 7.03 -11.13 -0.86
CA GLU A 332 6.12 -10.91 0.28
C GLU A 332 6.28 -9.53 0.92
N ILE A 333 7.42 -8.88 0.68
CA ILE A 333 7.80 -7.63 1.38
C ILE A 333 6.74 -6.54 1.27
N TRP A 334 6.05 -6.46 0.11
CA TRP A 334 4.98 -5.48 -0.09
C TRP A 334 3.84 -5.60 0.93
N ARG A 335 3.45 -6.80 1.30
CA ARG A 335 2.37 -7.04 2.25
C ARG A 335 2.67 -6.39 3.59
N TYR A 336 3.88 -6.61 4.09
CA TYR A 336 4.34 -6.02 5.36
C TYR A 336 4.57 -4.52 5.23
N THR A 337 5.06 -4.05 4.08
CA THR A 337 5.20 -2.62 3.79
C THR A 337 3.84 -1.93 3.78
N ALA A 338 2.81 -2.54 3.19
CA ALA A 338 1.44 -2.02 3.21
C ALA A 338 0.85 -2.02 4.63
N ASP A 339 1.15 -3.03 5.44
CA ASP A 339 0.74 -3.09 6.84
C ASP A 339 1.44 -2.01 7.69
N LEU A 340 2.74 -1.75 7.45
CA LEU A 340 3.48 -0.64 8.08
C LEU A 340 2.90 0.72 7.70
N LEU A 341 2.62 0.93 6.41
CA LEU A 341 1.98 2.16 5.91
C LEU A 341 0.62 2.41 6.57
N TYR A 342 -0.12 1.34 6.84
CA TYR A 342 -1.43 1.46 7.47
C TYR A 342 -1.35 1.98 8.91
N ILE A 343 -0.27 1.69 9.64
CA ILE A 343 -0.05 2.17 11.01
C ILE A 343 0.18 3.69 11.05
N VAL A 344 0.62 4.31 9.95
CA VAL A 344 0.85 5.77 9.87
C VAL A 344 -0.48 6.51 10.02
N GLU A 345 -0.52 7.50 10.91
CA GLU A 345 -1.68 8.40 11.08
C GLU A 345 -1.48 9.76 10.40
N ASN A 346 -0.24 10.11 10.03
CA ASN A 346 0.01 11.34 9.31
C ASN A 346 -0.89 11.42 8.06
N PRO A 347 -1.80 12.40 7.98
CA PRO A 347 -2.82 12.45 6.93
C PRO A 347 -2.20 12.61 5.54
N ILE A 348 -1.04 13.27 5.42
CA ILE A 348 -0.33 13.46 4.16
C ILE A 348 0.19 12.11 3.65
N VAL A 349 0.79 11.30 4.53
CA VAL A 349 1.29 9.97 4.18
C VAL A 349 0.13 9.03 3.86
N ARG A 350 -0.93 9.05 4.68
CA ARG A 350 -2.12 8.22 4.44
C ARG A 350 -2.78 8.52 3.12
N GLU A 351 -3.08 9.80 2.83
CA GLU A 351 -3.69 10.20 1.57
C GLU A 351 -2.80 9.87 0.37
N ALA A 352 -1.50 9.90 0.59
CA ALA A 352 -0.53 9.54 -0.42
C ALA A 352 -0.53 8.07 -0.85
N PHE A 353 -0.82 7.15 0.09
CA PHE A 353 -0.78 5.71 -0.18
C PHE A 353 -2.16 5.04 -0.10
N PHE A 354 -3.09 5.63 0.64
CA PHE A 354 -4.47 5.19 0.79
C PHE A 354 -5.42 6.37 0.56
N PRO A 355 -5.50 6.88 -0.66
CA PRO A 355 -6.31 8.05 -0.97
C PRO A 355 -7.79 7.81 -0.63
N THR A 356 -8.37 8.75 0.11
CA THR A 356 -9.79 8.73 0.52
C THR A 356 -10.66 9.65 -0.32
N THR A 357 -10.05 10.64 -0.98
CA THR A 357 -10.74 11.62 -1.80
C THR A 357 -11.10 11.09 -3.18
N GLU A 358 -12.23 11.55 -3.75
CA GLU A 358 -12.59 11.27 -5.14
C GLU A 358 -11.50 11.78 -6.07
N HIS A 359 -10.98 10.89 -6.92
CA HIS A 359 -9.97 11.28 -7.88
C HIS A 359 -10.61 11.59 -9.22
N LEU A 360 -10.43 12.83 -9.60
CA LEU A 360 -10.98 13.38 -10.85
C LEU A 360 -10.04 13.17 -12.05
N TYR A 361 -8.82 12.71 -11.82
CA TYR A 361 -7.75 12.67 -12.83
C TYR A 361 -7.10 11.29 -12.92
N SER A 362 -6.77 10.88 -14.15
CA SER A 362 -5.87 9.76 -14.44
C SER A 362 -4.52 10.28 -14.90
N VAL A 363 -3.44 9.63 -14.48
CA VAL A 363 -2.08 10.01 -14.89
C VAL A 363 -1.50 8.93 -15.78
N GLU A 364 -0.94 9.34 -16.94
CA GLU A 364 -0.37 8.43 -17.92
C GLU A 364 0.87 9.04 -18.60
N ALA A 365 1.62 8.21 -19.35
CA ALA A 365 2.72 8.73 -20.17
C ALA A 365 2.19 9.71 -21.20
N ALA A 366 2.90 10.82 -21.38
CA ALA A 366 2.53 11.79 -22.41
C ALA A 366 2.72 11.21 -23.82
N LYS A 367 1.83 11.56 -24.72
CA LYS A 367 1.88 11.22 -26.14
C LYS A 367 2.32 12.43 -26.98
N ALA A 368 2.73 12.20 -28.21
CA ALA A 368 3.14 13.29 -29.10
C ALA A 368 2.05 14.37 -29.24
N ASP A 369 0.77 13.98 -29.27
CA ASP A 369 -0.37 14.88 -29.41
C ASP A 369 -0.60 15.76 -28.16
N ASP A 370 0.04 15.46 -27.03
CA ASP A 370 -0.07 16.24 -25.80
C ASP A 370 0.87 17.48 -25.79
N ALA A 371 1.86 17.50 -26.68
CA ALA A 371 2.87 18.58 -26.72
C ALA A 371 2.24 19.99 -26.76
N PRO A 372 1.20 20.28 -27.57
CA PRO A 372 0.57 21.61 -27.58
C PRO A 372 -0.06 21.99 -26.24
N ALA A 373 -0.72 21.04 -25.57
CA ALA A 373 -1.36 21.27 -24.28
C ALA A 373 -0.31 21.53 -23.18
N ILE A 374 0.76 20.74 -23.15
CA ILE A 374 1.89 20.93 -22.23
C ILE A 374 2.54 22.29 -22.46
N ALA A 375 2.81 22.66 -23.74
CA ALA A 375 3.39 23.95 -24.08
C ALA A 375 2.50 25.12 -23.62
N ALA A 376 1.18 25.04 -23.79
CA ALA A 376 0.25 26.05 -23.34
C ALA A 376 0.24 26.23 -21.82
N ILE A 377 0.33 25.11 -21.05
CA ILE A 377 0.46 25.17 -19.58
C ILE A 377 1.76 25.89 -19.17
N VAL A 378 2.86 25.54 -19.81
CA VAL A 378 4.17 26.18 -19.54
C VAL A 378 4.16 27.64 -19.92
N GLU A 379 3.55 27.99 -21.06
CA GLU A 379 3.42 29.39 -21.48
C GLU A 379 2.68 30.25 -20.48
N ARG A 380 1.67 29.65 -19.83
CA ARG A 380 0.84 30.36 -18.86
C ARG A 380 1.52 30.57 -17.51
N HIS A 381 2.35 29.62 -17.06
CA HIS A 381 2.82 29.57 -15.67
C HIS A 381 4.34 29.73 -15.49
N GLU A 382 5.11 29.65 -16.59
CA GLU A 382 6.56 29.63 -16.54
C GLU A 382 7.17 30.81 -17.31
N PRO A 383 8.33 31.34 -16.86
CA PRO A 383 9.05 32.39 -17.58
C PRO A 383 9.62 31.86 -18.91
N PRO A 384 9.95 32.77 -19.87
CA PRO A 384 10.42 32.40 -21.20
C PRO A 384 11.63 31.47 -21.25
N ALA A 385 12.61 31.65 -20.33
CA ALA A 385 13.78 30.78 -20.26
C ALA A 385 13.43 29.35 -19.83
N SER A 386 12.46 29.19 -18.93
CA SER A 386 11.93 27.89 -18.51
C SER A 386 11.26 27.16 -19.68
N ARG A 387 10.56 27.88 -20.56
CA ARG A 387 9.96 27.34 -21.79
C ARG A 387 11.02 26.78 -22.74
N ILE A 388 12.08 27.52 -22.97
CA ILE A 388 13.20 27.05 -23.83
C ILE A 388 13.82 25.77 -23.26
N SER A 389 14.01 25.72 -21.94
CA SER A 389 14.49 24.53 -21.25
C SER A 389 13.52 23.34 -21.43
N LEU A 390 12.21 23.57 -21.30
CA LEU A 390 11.20 22.53 -21.43
C LEU A 390 11.10 21.99 -22.86
N ASP A 391 11.24 22.84 -23.87
CA ASP A 391 11.32 22.41 -25.28
C ASP A 391 12.55 21.50 -25.52
N ALA A 392 13.66 21.79 -24.86
CA ALA A 392 14.82 20.92 -24.88
C ALA A 392 14.55 19.57 -24.21
N TRP A 393 13.88 19.58 -23.05
CA TRP A 393 13.45 18.36 -22.36
C TRP A 393 12.51 17.51 -23.21
N TRP A 394 11.49 18.12 -23.84
CA TRP A 394 10.57 17.41 -24.72
C TRP A 394 11.27 16.73 -25.89
N ARG A 395 12.22 17.42 -26.52
CA ARG A 395 12.99 16.87 -27.66
C ARG A 395 13.98 15.77 -27.26
N LEU A 396 14.62 15.90 -26.10
CA LEU A 396 15.71 15.01 -25.70
C LEU A 396 15.24 13.85 -24.80
N ALA A 397 14.16 14.03 -24.06
CA ALA A 397 13.63 13.06 -23.11
C ALA A 397 12.08 13.08 -23.07
N PRO A 398 11.37 12.85 -24.19
CA PRO A 398 9.90 12.91 -24.22
C PRO A 398 9.26 11.87 -23.26
N GLY A 399 9.90 10.74 -23.03
CA GLY A 399 9.45 9.73 -22.08
C GLY A 399 9.49 10.14 -20.61
N ALA A 400 10.09 11.30 -20.28
CA ALA A 400 10.11 11.86 -18.94
C ALA A 400 8.79 12.57 -18.57
N PHE A 401 7.93 12.84 -19.55
CA PHE A 401 6.68 13.56 -19.32
C PHE A 401 5.53 12.63 -18.98
N ARG A 402 4.76 13.03 -17.97
CA ARG A 402 3.50 12.41 -17.57
C ARG A 402 2.41 13.45 -17.58
N VAL A 403 1.21 13.08 -18.03
CA VAL A 403 0.04 13.98 -18.11
C VAL A 403 -1.07 13.51 -17.20
N ALA A 404 -1.66 14.43 -16.47
CA ALA A 404 -2.90 14.21 -15.73
C ALA A 404 -4.08 14.58 -16.66
N ARG A 405 -5.00 13.63 -16.87
CA ARG A 405 -6.21 13.82 -17.67
C ARG A 405 -7.44 13.90 -16.80
N ASP A 406 -8.31 14.83 -17.15
CA ASP A 406 -9.63 14.93 -16.54
C ASP A 406 -10.59 13.81 -17.02
N ARG A 407 -11.82 13.82 -16.51
CA ARG A 407 -12.85 12.83 -16.87
C ARG A 407 -13.20 12.83 -18.36
N LEU A 408 -12.95 13.91 -19.09
CA LEU A 408 -13.19 14.03 -20.53
C LEU A 408 -11.98 13.62 -21.37
N GLY A 409 -10.84 13.30 -20.72
CA GLY A 409 -9.60 12.92 -21.37
C GLY A 409 -8.70 14.09 -21.75
N ALA A 410 -9.08 15.33 -21.42
CA ALA A 410 -8.25 16.51 -21.68
C ALA A 410 -7.10 16.62 -20.69
N VAL A 411 -5.95 17.16 -21.14
CA VAL A 411 -4.80 17.40 -20.29
C VAL A 411 -5.10 18.50 -19.28
N ALA A 412 -5.15 18.16 -18.01
CA ALA A 412 -5.38 19.06 -16.88
C ALA A 412 -4.10 19.50 -16.18
N GLY A 413 -3.01 18.81 -16.43
CA GLY A 413 -1.68 19.12 -15.91
C GLY A 413 -0.66 18.10 -16.36
N PHE A 414 0.59 18.33 -15.97
CA PHE A 414 1.69 17.41 -16.28
C PHE A 414 2.78 17.49 -15.22
N TYR A 415 3.65 16.49 -15.20
CA TYR A 415 4.92 16.56 -14.49
C TYR A 415 6.04 15.92 -15.30
N LEU A 416 7.28 16.31 -14.98
CA LEU A 416 8.48 15.84 -15.64
C LEU A 416 9.34 15.09 -14.62
N ILE A 417 9.52 13.78 -14.86
CA ILE A 417 10.33 12.90 -14.02
C ILE A 417 11.23 12.02 -14.88
N CYS A 418 12.47 11.87 -14.47
CA CYS A 418 13.41 10.95 -15.12
C CYS A 418 14.41 10.38 -14.10
N GLU A 419 15.11 9.33 -14.52
CA GLU A 419 16.30 8.91 -13.81
C GLU A 419 17.45 9.85 -14.11
N MET A 420 18.18 10.22 -13.06
CA MET A 420 19.27 11.20 -13.20
C MET A 420 20.38 10.73 -14.14
N ASP A 421 20.62 9.42 -14.20
CA ASP A 421 21.61 8.83 -15.12
C ASP A 421 21.21 8.91 -16.60
N SER A 422 19.92 9.08 -16.90
CA SER A 422 19.41 9.25 -18.27
C SER A 422 19.44 10.70 -18.77
N VAL A 423 19.74 11.66 -17.89
CA VAL A 423 19.75 13.08 -18.26
C VAL A 423 20.98 13.39 -19.11
N SER A 424 20.75 13.95 -20.30
CA SER A 424 21.84 14.34 -21.19
C SER A 424 22.65 15.51 -20.62
N HIS A 425 23.97 15.52 -20.88
CA HIS A 425 24.84 16.65 -20.49
C HIS A 425 24.38 18.01 -21.05
N ARG A 426 23.66 18.00 -22.17
CA ARG A 426 23.11 19.21 -22.74
C ARG A 426 22.02 19.79 -21.82
N LEU A 427 21.08 18.98 -21.35
CA LEU A 427 20.04 19.39 -20.40
C LEU A 427 20.64 19.92 -19.09
N VAL A 428 21.67 19.23 -18.57
CA VAL A 428 22.40 19.69 -17.37
C VAL A 428 23.01 21.09 -17.59
N ASN A 429 23.51 21.38 -18.78
CA ASN A 429 24.16 22.67 -19.07
C ASN A 429 23.16 23.80 -19.33
N GLU A 430 22.01 23.50 -19.93
CA GLU A 430 21.00 24.49 -20.30
C GLU A 430 20.02 24.83 -19.15
N ASP A 431 19.87 23.93 -18.15
CA ASP A 431 18.96 24.12 -17.02
C ASP A 431 19.72 24.22 -15.69
N PRO A 432 19.79 25.42 -15.08
CA PRO A 432 20.51 25.66 -13.83
C PRO A 432 20.00 24.81 -12.65
N VAL A 433 18.69 24.51 -12.60
CA VAL A 433 18.07 23.68 -11.55
C VAL A 433 18.53 22.23 -11.69
N THR A 434 18.51 21.70 -12.91
CA THR A 434 19.03 20.37 -13.21
C THR A 434 20.52 20.27 -12.88
N ARG A 435 21.29 21.32 -13.19
CA ARG A 435 22.73 21.39 -12.88
C ARG A 435 23.01 21.30 -11.39
N GLN A 436 22.27 22.03 -10.54
CA GLN A 436 22.46 21.97 -9.09
C GLN A 436 22.27 20.54 -8.54
N CYS A 437 21.21 19.87 -8.95
CA CYS A 437 20.94 18.49 -8.55
C CYS A 437 22.04 17.53 -9.04
N TRP A 438 22.49 17.70 -10.28
CA TRP A 438 23.58 16.92 -10.87
C TRP A 438 24.90 17.11 -10.12
N ASP A 439 25.27 18.35 -9.81
CA ASP A 439 26.48 18.65 -9.07
C ASP A 439 26.43 18.13 -7.64
N HIS A 440 25.25 18.17 -7.01
CA HIS A 440 25.06 17.54 -5.71
C HIS A 440 25.24 16.02 -5.80
N LEU A 441 24.65 15.35 -6.78
CA LEU A 441 24.78 13.90 -6.98
C LEU A 441 26.23 13.49 -7.25
N ARG A 442 26.99 14.29 -8.03
CA ARG A 442 28.41 14.01 -8.28
C ARG A 442 29.27 14.07 -7.02
N ARG A 443 28.94 14.98 -6.10
CA ARG A 443 29.63 15.10 -4.80
C ARG A 443 29.17 14.03 -3.81
N ASN A 444 27.90 13.65 -3.87
CA ASN A 444 27.24 12.69 -2.95
C ASN A 444 26.77 11.47 -3.74
N ARG A 445 27.72 10.70 -4.26
CA ARG A 445 27.43 9.54 -5.11
C ARG A 445 26.63 8.46 -4.37
N VAL A 446 25.74 7.80 -5.09
CA VAL A 446 25.04 6.60 -4.61
C VAL A 446 25.83 5.34 -4.99
N ALA A 447 25.55 4.23 -4.30
CA ALA A 447 26.22 2.97 -4.59
C ALA A 447 25.80 2.43 -5.98
N ARG A 448 26.69 1.62 -6.59
CA ARG A 448 26.41 1.01 -7.90
C ARG A 448 25.15 0.16 -7.83
N GLY A 449 24.26 0.35 -8.81
CA GLY A 449 22.96 -0.35 -8.89
C GLY A 449 21.84 0.35 -8.14
N GLN A 450 22.13 1.40 -7.39
CA GLN A 450 21.10 2.27 -6.82
C GLN A 450 20.67 3.34 -7.83
N ARG A 451 19.38 3.69 -7.82
CA ARG A 451 18.76 4.59 -8.79
C ARG A 451 18.41 5.93 -8.13
N VAL A 452 18.47 6.99 -8.92
CA VAL A 452 18.18 8.35 -8.48
C VAL A 452 17.20 8.98 -9.44
N LEU A 453 16.06 9.46 -8.90
CA LEU A 453 15.05 10.18 -9.66
C LEU A 453 15.21 11.68 -9.55
N PHE A 454 14.78 12.38 -10.58
CA PHE A 454 14.67 13.83 -10.62
C PHE A 454 13.29 14.24 -11.11
N ASN A 455 12.51 14.86 -10.24
CA ASN A 455 11.26 15.53 -10.56
C ASN A 455 11.55 17.01 -10.81
N ARG A 456 11.64 17.39 -12.10
CA ARG A 456 12.03 18.75 -12.50
C ARG A 456 10.88 19.75 -12.37
N MET A 457 9.66 19.35 -12.66
CA MET A 457 8.53 20.26 -12.77
C MET A 457 7.21 19.49 -12.58
N LEU A 458 6.24 20.16 -11.97
CA LEU A 458 4.87 19.69 -11.86
C LEU A 458 3.93 20.90 -11.95
N LEU A 459 3.09 20.95 -12.97
CA LEU A 459 2.18 22.07 -13.22
C LEU A 459 0.77 21.61 -13.55
N GLY A 460 -0.21 22.21 -12.89
CA GLY A 460 -1.62 22.16 -13.28
C GLY A 460 -1.96 23.20 -14.37
N ARG A 461 -2.92 22.88 -15.22
CA ARG A 461 -3.37 23.79 -16.30
C ARG A 461 -3.87 25.13 -15.76
N ASP A 462 -4.64 25.09 -14.68
CA ASP A 462 -5.32 26.27 -14.14
C ASP A 462 -4.56 26.87 -12.94
N ASP A 463 -3.99 26.03 -12.09
CA ASP A 463 -3.40 26.39 -10.80
C ASP A 463 -1.86 26.49 -10.82
N GLY A 464 -1.22 26.12 -11.94
CA GLY A 464 0.24 26.11 -12.04
C GLY A 464 0.87 25.13 -11.04
N ASP A 465 1.80 25.64 -10.22
CA ASP A 465 2.45 24.88 -9.15
C ASP A 465 1.75 25.01 -7.78
N ALA A 466 0.57 25.67 -7.70
CA ALA A 466 -0.19 25.75 -6.46
C ALA A 466 -0.85 24.40 -6.09
N PRO A 467 -1.05 24.11 -4.80
CA PRO A 467 -1.74 22.89 -4.36
C PRO A 467 -3.12 22.75 -5.00
N SER A 468 -3.35 21.62 -5.65
CA SER A 468 -4.61 21.36 -6.38
C SER A 468 -4.87 19.85 -6.48
N ALA A 469 -6.09 19.48 -6.89
CA ALA A 469 -6.44 18.08 -7.13
C ALA A 469 -5.61 17.44 -8.27
N VAL A 470 -5.19 18.25 -9.26
CA VAL A 470 -4.27 17.80 -10.32
C VAL A 470 -2.90 17.46 -9.73
N GLN A 471 -2.38 18.34 -8.88
CA GLN A 471 -1.12 18.09 -8.18
C GLN A 471 -1.18 16.85 -7.31
N ALA A 472 -2.25 16.66 -6.55
CA ALA A 472 -2.46 15.47 -5.73
C ALA A 472 -2.42 14.18 -6.58
N ALA A 473 -3.07 14.17 -7.74
CA ALA A 473 -3.03 13.04 -8.67
C ALA A 473 -1.60 12.76 -9.20
N CYS A 474 -0.86 13.80 -9.54
CA CYS A 474 0.54 13.67 -9.97
C CYS A 474 1.44 13.15 -8.84
N TRP A 475 1.27 13.63 -7.62
CA TRP A 475 2.01 13.14 -6.45
C TRP A 475 1.75 11.66 -6.15
N LEU A 476 0.52 11.20 -6.37
CA LEU A 476 0.19 9.77 -6.22
C LEU A 476 0.91 8.93 -7.28
N ASP A 477 0.94 9.37 -8.54
CA ASP A 477 1.65 8.64 -9.59
C ASP A 477 3.18 8.67 -9.39
N LEU A 478 3.75 9.77 -8.88
CA LEU A 478 5.15 9.83 -8.46
C LEU A 478 5.48 8.73 -7.46
N LYS A 479 4.61 8.47 -6.48
CA LYS A 479 4.81 7.41 -5.49
C LYS A 479 4.72 6.02 -6.10
N ARG A 480 3.86 5.81 -7.09
CA ARG A 480 3.84 4.57 -7.87
C ARG A 480 5.21 4.33 -8.53
N ILE A 481 5.79 5.36 -9.14
CA ILE A 481 7.14 5.26 -9.74
C ILE A 481 8.20 4.94 -8.67
N TYR A 482 8.10 5.53 -7.47
CA TYR A 482 9.00 5.18 -6.37
C TYR A 482 8.89 3.70 -6.00
N MET A 483 7.68 3.15 -5.96
CA MET A 483 7.45 1.74 -5.68
C MET A 483 7.99 0.83 -6.79
N GLU A 484 7.85 1.21 -8.07
CA GLU A 484 8.39 0.45 -9.20
C GLU A 484 9.91 0.32 -9.16
N LEU A 485 10.61 1.35 -8.66
CA LEU A 485 12.08 1.35 -8.55
C LEU A 485 12.61 0.66 -7.29
N ARG A 486 11.73 0.18 -6.41
CA ARG A 486 12.09 -0.61 -5.24
C ARG A 486 12.73 -1.96 -5.65
N PRO A 487 13.76 -2.48 -4.98
CA PRO A 487 14.45 -1.92 -3.80
C PRO A 487 15.63 -0.99 -4.16
N HIS A 488 15.74 -0.52 -5.39
CA HIS A 488 16.93 0.17 -5.91
C HIS A 488 16.87 1.71 -5.79
N LEU A 489 15.69 2.29 -5.58
CA LEU A 489 15.54 3.74 -5.43
C LEU A 489 16.26 4.24 -4.18
N ARG A 490 17.29 5.04 -4.37
CA ARG A 490 18.08 5.61 -3.29
C ARG A 490 17.69 7.04 -2.96
N ARG A 491 17.52 7.86 -3.98
CA ARG A 491 17.32 9.31 -3.81
C ARG A 491 16.37 9.87 -4.83
N VAL A 492 15.62 10.87 -4.41
CA VAL A 492 14.79 11.68 -5.30
C VAL A 492 15.19 13.13 -5.12
N TYR A 493 15.37 13.82 -6.23
CA TYR A 493 15.47 15.27 -6.28
C TYR A 493 14.17 15.86 -6.76
N ALA A 494 13.79 17.00 -6.22
CA ALA A 494 12.65 17.80 -6.65
C ALA A 494 13.00 19.28 -6.69
N SER A 495 12.34 20.03 -7.55
CA SER A 495 12.40 21.49 -7.53
C SER A 495 11.07 22.08 -7.11
N VAL A 496 11.10 23.14 -6.31
CA VAL A 496 9.94 23.83 -5.77
C VAL A 496 10.20 25.34 -5.77
N ARG A 497 9.17 26.15 -6.01
CA ARG A 497 9.27 27.62 -5.94
C ARG A 497 8.77 28.15 -4.59
N ASP A 498 7.72 27.61 -4.07
CA ASP A 498 7.11 28.02 -2.81
C ASP A 498 7.43 27.03 -1.68
N VAL A 499 8.56 27.27 -1.02
CA VAL A 499 8.99 26.46 0.14
C VAL A 499 8.06 26.66 1.35
N ALA A 500 7.43 27.83 1.47
CA ALA A 500 6.55 28.11 2.61
C ALA A 500 5.29 27.25 2.56
N THR A 501 4.72 27.05 1.39
CA THR A 501 3.54 26.20 1.18
C THR A 501 3.90 24.71 1.23
N TYR A 502 4.96 24.28 0.55
CA TYR A 502 5.29 22.86 0.42
C TYR A 502 6.12 22.30 1.57
N GLY A 503 6.96 23.13 2.20
CA GLY A 503 7.85 22.70 3.28
C GLY A 503 7.14 21.94 4.40
N PRO A 504 6.04 22.46 4.98
CA PRO A 504 5.29 21.75 6.02
C PRO A 504 4.76 20.37 5.60
N MET A 505 4.58 20.15 4.30
CA MET A 505 4.08 18.89 3.75
C MET A 505 5.21 17.88 3.50
N VAL A 506 6.37 18.33 2.99
CA VAL A 506 7.42 17.41 2.49
C VAL A 506 8.58 17.22 3.46
N ILE A 507 8.86 18.19 4.34
CA ILE A 507 9.89 18.04 5.38
C ILE A 507 9.61 16.86 6.32
N PRO A 508 8.37 16.67 6.81
CA PRO A 508 8.06 15.48 7.62
C PRO A 508 8.23 14.16 6.87
N LEU A 509 8.24 14.20 5.54
CA LEU A 509 8.52 13.03 4.69
C LEU A 509 10.03 12.79 4.47
N GLY A 510 10.89 13.65 5.03
CA GLY A 510 12.35 13.54 4.92
C GLY A 510 12.97 14.31 3.76
N PHE A 511 12.25 15.25 3.13
CA PHE A 511 12.85 16.15 2.16
C PHE A 511 13.69 17.23 2.85
N GLU A 512 14.85 17.49 2.27
CA GLU A 512 15.80 18.50 2.72
C GLU A 512 16.18 19.40 1.54
N LEU A 513 16.28 20.70 1.78
CA LEU A 513 16.78 21.64 0.76
C LEU A 513 18.27 21.42 0.52
N LEU A 514 18.71 21.48 -0.73
CA LEU A 514 20.13 21.43 -1.07
C LEU A 514 20.86 22.71 -0.71
N SER A 515 20.14 23.82 -0.61
CA SER A 515 20.66 25.15 -0.26
C SER A 515 19.51 26.02 0.24
N ASP A 516 19.80 26.88 1.23
CA ASP A 516 18.85 27.92 1.69
C ASP A 516 18.71 29.07 0.67
N ARG A 517 19.60 29.14 -0.33
CA ARG A 517 19.56 30.13 -1.39
C ARG A 517 18.93 29.55 -2.64
N PRO A 518 17.92 30.23 -3.23
CA PRO A 518 17.32 29.79 -4.48
C PRO A 518 18.28 29.93 -5.66
N ILE A 519 17.98 29.19 -6.70
CA ILE A 519 18.53 29.41 -8.04
C ILE A 519 17.62 30.41 -8.73
N GLU A 520 18.14 31.56 -9.05
CA GLU A 520 17.42 32.53 -9.88
C GLU A 520 17.46 32.07 -11.35
N PHE A 521 16.30 31.79 -11.90
CA PHE A 521 16.13 31.40 -13.29
C PHE A 521 15.08 32.29 -13.95
N ASP A 522 15.53 33.22 -14.78
CA ASP A 522 14.70 34.25 -15.42
C ASP A 522 13.83 35.05 -14.43
N GLY A 523 14.45 35.46 -13.30
CA GLY A 523 13.78 36.24 -12.26
C GLY A 523 12.83 35.44 -11.35
N VAL A 524 12.78 34.14 -11.52
CA VAL A 524 11.97 33.24 -10.66
C VAL A 524 12.88 32.41 -9.77
N PRO A 525 12.65 32.38 -8.43
CA PRO A 525 13.44 31.58 -7.51
C PRO A 525 13.02 30.11 -7.54
N TYR A 526 13.98 29.21 -7.68
CA TYR A 526 13.79 27.75 -7.58
C TYR A 526 14.66 27.20 -6.46
N TYR A 527 14.06 26.38 -5.62
CA TYR A 527 14.76 25.62 -4.59
C TYR A 527 14.83 24.16 -4.99
N SER A 528 16.01 23.58 -4.92
CA SER A 528 16.17 22.14 -5.10
C SER A 528 16.15 21.44 -3.76
N ALA A 529 15.39 20.37 -3.66
CA ALA A 529 15.30 19.52 -2.49
C ALA A 529 15.67 18.08 -2.84
N GLN A 530 16.10 17.32 -1.85
CA GLN A 530 16.32 15.88 -1.95
C GLN A 530 15.56 15.13 -0.87
N ASN A 531 15.22 13.87 -1.15
CA ASN A 531 14.88 12.87 -0.14
C ASN A 531 15.76 11.64 -0.35
N ASP A 532 16.58 11.30 0.64
CA ASP A 532 17.44 10.11 0.63
C ASP A 532 16.75 8.98 1.39
N PHE A 533 16.24 8.00 0.68
CA PHE A 533 15.53 6.85 1.23
C PHE A 533 16.44 5.87 1.98
N GLY A 534 17.76 6.02 1.86
CA GLY A 534 18.72 5.10 2.46
C GLY A 534 18.94 3.84 1.61
N PRO A 535 19.85 2.96 2.05
CA PRO A 535 20.22 1.75 1.30
C PRO A 535 19.08 0.74 1.14
N SER A 536 18.09 0.78 2.02
CA SER A 536 16.90 -0.10 1.98
C SER A 536 15.72 0.52 1.23
N SER A 537 15.97 1.62 0.48
CA SER A 537 14.95 2.23 -0.39
C SER A 537 13.68 2.64 0.36
N ILE A 538 12.54 2.52 -0.27
CA ILE A 538 11.23 2.92 0.24
C ILE A 538 10.87 2.18 1.54
N ASP A 539 11.17 0.89 1.63
CA ASP A 539 10.80 0.06 2.79
C ASP A 539 11.47 0.57 4.07
N GLY A 540 12.77 0.92 3.99
CA GLY A 540 13.50 1.51 5.11
C GLY A 540 13.01 2.91 5.47
N TRP A 541 12.69 3.73 4.47
CA TRP A 541 12.15 5.07 4.67
C TRP A 541 10.80 5.04 5.38
N LEU A 542 9.87 4.16 4.97
CA LEU A 542 8.57 4.00 5.60
C LEU A 542 8.68 3.54 7.06
N THR A 543 9.59 2.61 7.32
CA THR A 543 9.85 2.14 8.70
C THR A 543 10.28 3.30 9.60
N ARG A 544 11.16 4.20 9.11
CA ARG A 544 11.58 5.40 9.85
C ARG A 544 10.43 6.39 10.07
N LEU A 545 9.62 6.64 9.04
CA LEU A 545 8.47 7.56 9.18
C LEU A 545 7.54 7.12 10.30
N VAL A 546 7.22 5.82 10.36
CA VAL A 546 6.36 5.29 11.44
C VAL A 546 7.04 5.39 12.80
N ALA A 547 8.33 5.06 12.90
CA ALA A 547 9.08 5.17 14.16
C ALA A 547 9.09 6.62 14.67
N CYS A 548 9.35 7.58 13.78
CA CYS A 548 9.36 9.00 14.09
C CYS A 548 7.98 9.48 14.58
N GLU A 549 6.91 9.09 13.90
CA GLU A 549 5.54 9.45 14.28
C GLU A 549 5.13 8.87 15.64
N LEU A 550 5.51 7.61 15.89
CA LEU A 550 5.22 6.93 17.16
C LEU A 550 6.15 7.36 18.29
N GLN A 551 7.16 8.18 18.00
CA GLN A 551 8.21 8.57 18.95
C GLN A 551 8.87 7.33 19.60
N ILE A 552 9.09 6.30 18.79
CA ILE A 552 9.81 5.10 19.22
C ILE A 552 11.30 5.44 19.11
N GLU A 553 11.94 5.59 20.25
CA GLU A 553 13.40 5.53 20.30
C GLU A 553 13.81 4.11 19.91
N ASP A 554 14.54 4.01 18.83
CA ASP A 554 15.06 2.72 18.38
C ASP A 554 16.33 2.45 19.18
N ASP A 555 16.18 1.85 20.36
CA ASP A 555 17.28 1.35 21.18
C ASP A 555 18.09 0.25 20.49
N SER A 556 17.67 -0.16 19.29
CA SER A 556 18.38 -1.15 18.50
C SER A 556 19.60 -0.49 17.84
N ILE A 557 20.76 -0.85 18.27
CA ILE A 557 22.05 -0.49 17.68
C ILE A 557 22.10 -0.85 16.19
N LEU A 558 21.27 -1.80 15.74
CA LEU A 558 21.20 -2.30 14.37
C LEU A 558 19.86 -1.95 13.71
N ASP A 559 19.92 -1.15 12.68
CA ASP A 559 18.80 -1.00 11.75
C ASP A 559 18.83 -2.18 10.75
N MET A 560 18.04 -3.21 11.06
CA MET A 560 17.95 -4.43 10.25
C MET A 560 17.37 -4.15 8.87
N VAL A 561 16.52 -3.13 8.74
CA VAL A 561 15.88 -2.75 7.47
C VAL A 561 16.85 -1.96 6.59
N GLN A 562 17.61 -1.05 7.18
CA GLN A 562 18.60 -0.24 6.45
C GLN A 562 19.97 -0.91 6.33
N ARG A 563 20.15 -2.04 6.99
CA ARG A 563 21.45 -2.71 7.13
C ARG A 563 22.54 -1.74 7.60
N GLN A 564 22.20 -0.93 8.59
CA GLN A 564 23.09 0.06 9.19
C GLN A 564 23.22 -0.17 10.69
N LEU A 565 24.36 0.23 11.21
CA LEU A 565 24.61 0.31 12.64
C LEU A 565 24.49 1.80 13.03
N VAL A 566 23.77 2.08 14.10
CA VAL A 566 23.64 3.42 14.66
C VAL A 566 24.23 3.41 16.07
N LEU A 567 25.23 4.23 16.30
CA LEU A 567 25.88 4.39 17.60
C LEU A 567 25.89 5.87 17.96
N ASP A 568 25.40 6.22 19.14
CA ASP A 568 25.31 7.60 19.62
C ASP A 568 24.69 8.58 18.59
N GLY A 569 23.66 8.12 17.87
CA GLY A 569 23.03 8.90 16.81
C GLY A 569 23.82 9.01 15.50
N GLN A 570 25.03 8.44 15.43
CA GLN A 570 25.86 8.41 14.23
C GLN A 570 25.69 7.07 13.49
N ARG A 571 25.59 7.16 12.17
CA ARG A 571 25.48 5.99 11.29
C ARG A 571 26.86 5.47 10.95
N VAL A 572 27.06 4.17 11.13
CA VAL A 572 28.28 3.47 10.73
C VAL A 572 27.99 2.68 9.45
N ASP A 573 28.68 3.03 8.37
CA ASP A 573 28.56 2.34 7.08
C ASP A 573 29.26 0.99 7.13
N LEU A 574 28.47 -0.09 7.00
CA LEU A 574 28.94 -1.46 6.98
C LEU A 574 28.84 -2.05 5.56
N THR A 575 29.79 -2.91 5.21
CA THR A 575 29.64 -3.78 4.05
C THR A 575 28.56 -4.83 4.35
N LYS A 576 28.03 -5.49 3.30
CA LYS A 576 27.04 -6.56 3.47
C LYS A 576 27.50 -7.62 4.47
N LEU A 577 28.73 -8.10 4.36
CA LEU A 577 29.30 -9.13 5.22
C LEU A 577 29.49 -8.65 6.67
N GLU A 578 29.94 -7.42 6.88
CA GLU A 578 30.08 -6.82 8.20
C GLU A 578 28.72 -6.69 8.88
N PHE A 579 27.70 -6.28 8.11
CA PHE A 579 26.34 -6.20 8.62
C PHE A 579 25.77 -7.58 8.95
N ASP A 580 25.96 -8.57 8.09
CA ASP A 580 25.48 -9.94 8.31
C ASP A 580 26.14 -10.55 9.57
N VAL A 581 27.45 -10.31 9.82
CA VAL A 581 28.16 -10.75 11.03
C VAL A 581 27.58 -10.09 12.29
N ILE A 582 27.48 -8.75 12.29
CA ILE A 582 27.01 -8.06 13.51
C ILE A 582 25.53 -8.35 13.78
N SER A 583 24.72 -8.52 12.73
CA SER A 583 23.32 -8.91 12.86
C SER A 583 23.15 -10.30 13.44
N TYR A 584 23.99 -11.25 13.02
CA TYR A 584 23.97 -12.61 13.55
C TYR A 584 24.37 -12.64 15.04
N LEU A 585 25.39 -11.87 15.42
CA LEU A 585 25.80 -11.70 16.82
C LEU A 585 24.73 -10.99 17.65
N HIS A 586 24.04 -10.00 17.07
CA HIS A 586 22.97 -9.25 17.75
C HIS A 586 21.74 -10.13 18.04
N GLN A 587 21.36 -10.99 17.12
CA GLN A 587 20.27 -11.95 17.34
C GLN A 587 20.55 -12.92 18.50
N ARG A 588 21.82 -13.09 18.86
CA ARG A 588 22.33 -13.94 19.96
C ARG A 588 23.06 -13.13 21.01
N GLN A 589 22.63 -11.90 21.21
CA GLN A 589 23.26 -10.97 22.15
C GLN A 589 23.46 -11.61 23.54
N GLY A 590 24.64 -11.44 24.11
CA GLY A 590 25.03 -12.05 25.37
C GLY A 590 25.45 -13.52 25.29
N THR A 591 25.19 -14.22 24.16
CA THR A 591 25.59 -15.63 23.95
C THR A 591 26.86 -15.70 23.11
N VAL A 592 27.71 -16.67 23.37
CA VAL A 592 28.90 -16.92 22.55
C VAL A 592 28.49 -17.65 21.27
N VAL A 593 28.82 -17.06 20.15
CA VAL A 593 28.63 -17.66 18.82
C VAL A 593 29.95 -18.27 18.37
N GLU A 594 29.94 -19.57 18.11
CA GLU A 594 31.12 -20.31 17.69
C GLU A 594 31.55 -19.96 16.26
N ARG A 595 32.88 -20.08 16.00
CA ARG A 595 33.43 -19.82 14.65
C ARG A 595 32.80 -20.66 13.53
N PRO A 596 32.61 -21.99 13.68
CA PRO A 596 31.96 -22.82 12.69
C PRO A 596 30.51 -22.40 12.43
N GLU A 597 29.82 -21.95 13.49
CA GLU A 597 28.45 -21.44 13.42
C GLU A 597 28.38 -20.15 12.60
N LEU A 598 29.30 -19.19 12.83
CA LEU A 598 29.41 -17.98 12.03
C LEU A 598 29.70 -18.27 10.56
N LEU A 599 30.67 -19.16 10.28
CA LEU A 599 31.01 -19.52 8.90
C LEU A 599 29.82 -20.11 8.14
N ARG A 600 29.09 -21.02 8.77
CA ARG A 600 27.92 -21.65 8.16
C ARG A 600 26.81 -20.66 7.89
N ASN A 601 26.47 -19.82 8.86
CA ASN A 601 25.27 -19.00 8.79
C ASN A 601 25.47 -17.64 8.07
N VAL A 602 26.71 -17.15 8.00
CA VAL A 602 27.03 -15.86 7.35
C VAL A 602 27.72 -16.05 6.01
N TRP A 603 28.59 -17.05 5.86
CA TRP A 603 29.33 -17.30 4.61
C TRP A 603 28.84 -18.52 3.82
N GLY A 604 28.02 -19.38 4.42
CA GLY A 604 27.51 -20.59 3.77
C GLY A 604 28.56 -21.71 3.64
N TYR A 605 29.66 -21.66 4.38
CA TYR A 605 30.72 -22.68 4.36
C TYR A 605 30.50 -23.76 5.42
N GLU A 606 30.54 -25.01 5.01
CA GLU A 606 30.44 -26.15 5.95
C GLU A 606 31.76 -26.51 6.63
N TYR A 607 32.91 -26.01 6.15
CA TYR A 607 34.24 -26.41 6.63
C TYR A 607 35.07 -25.26 7.17
N ALA A 608 35.55 -25.42 8.42
CA ALA A 608 36.29 -24.41 9.18
C ALA A 608 37.83 -24.44 8.95
N GLY A 609 38.31 -24.99 7.83
CA GLY A 609 39.76 -25.11 7.60
C GLY A 609 40.45 -23.80 7.24
N GLY A 610 41.16 -23.18 8.18
CA GLY A 610 42.25 -22.23 7.92
C GLY A 610 41.89 -20.85 7.35
N SER A 611 40.62 -20.44 7.33
CA SER A 611 40.21 -19.14 6.76
C SER A 611 40.25 -18.03 7.80
N ASN A 612 41.06 -16.98 7.57
CA ASN A 612 41.11 -15.74 8.38
C ASN A 612 39.96 -14.76 8.05
N VAL A 613 38.89 -15.22 7.38
CA VAL A 613 37.81 -14.37 6.90
C VAL A 613 37.02 -13.75 8.05
N ILE A 614 36.75 -14.51 9.10
CA ILE A 614 36.04 -14.01 10.30
C ILE A 614 36.88 -12.94 10.98
N GLU A 615 38.16 -13.22 11.25
CA GLU A 615 39.07 -12.31 11.91
C GLU A 615 39.24 -10.99 11.15
N ALA A 616 39.35 -11.06 9.84
CA ALA A 616 39.42 -9.89 8.97
C ALA A 616 38.16 -9.02 9.07
N ASN A 617 36.98 -9.66 9.03
CA ASN A 617 35.70 -8.98 9.17
C ASN A 617 35.50 -8.38 10.58
N ILE A 618 35.78 -9.12 11.62
CA ILE A 618 35.69 -8.64 13.02
C ILE A 618 36.67 -7.46 13.25
N ARG A 619 37.86 -7.53 12.70
CA ARG A 619 38.84 -6.44 12.77
C ARG A 619 38.33 -5.19 12.04
N SER A 620 37.77 -5.36 10.86
CA SER A 620 37.17 -4.27 10.10
C SER A 620 35.97 -3.65 10.81
N LEU A 621 35.09 -4.47 11.37
CA LEU A 621 33.99 -4.04 12.20
C LEU A 621 34.47 -3.23 13.41
N ARG A 622 35.40 -3.75 14.20
CA ARG A 622 35.96 -3.04 15.36
C ARG A 622 36.56 -1.69 15.00
N ARG A 623 37.26 -1.62 13.86
CA ARG A 623 37.81 -0.33 13.38
C ARG A 623 36.71 0.67 13.06
N LYS A 624 35.59 0.24 12.44
CA LYS A 624 34.44 1.08 12.12
C LYS A 624 33.63 1.47 13.35
N LEU A 625 33.59 0.61 14.36
CA LEU A 625 32.93 0.85 15.63
C LEU A 625 33.67 1.87 16.51
N GLY A 626 34.95 2.15 16.26
CA GLY A 626 35.73 3.12 17.03
C GLY A 626 35.72 2.83 18.53
N ASP A 627 35.26 3.78 19.32
CA ASP A 627 35.18 3.65 20.81
C ASP A 627 34.24 2.50 21.25
N HIS A 628 33.30 2.10 20.40
CA HIS A 628 32.38 0.97 20.66
C HIS A 628 32.94 -0.39 20.24
N ALA A 629 34.19 -0.48 19.80
CA ALA A 629 34.83 -1.74 19.36
C ALA A 629 34.73 -2.88 20.42
N GLY A 630 34.70 -2.50 21.70
CA GLY A 630 34.55 -3.42 22.84
C GLY A 630 33.22 -4.17 22.88
N MET A 631 32.20 -3.72 22.15
CA MET A 631 30.91 -4.43 22.04
C MET A 631 31.07 -5.84 21.44
N ILE A 632 32.03 -6.03 20.55
CA ILE A 632 32.33 -7.36 19.98
C ILE A 632 33.48 -7.98 20.82
N GLU A 633 33.13 -8.84 21.72
CA GLU A 633 34.08 -9.57 22.56
C GLU A 633 34.61 -10.81 21.82
N THR A 634 35.92 -11.10 22.01
CA THR A 634 36.50 -12.36 21.55
C THR A 634 36.60 -13.32 22.74
N ILE A 635 35.93 -14.45 22.66
CA ILE A 635 36.02 -15.52 23.63
C ILE A 635 37.05 -16.52 23.12
N ARG A 636 38.24 -16.51 23.74
CA ARG A 636 39.40 -17.30 23.31
C ARG A 636 39.06 -18.79 23.20
N GLY A 637 39.36 -19.38 22.04
CA GLY A 637 39.13 -20.80 21.75
C GLY A 637 37.68 -21.15 21.38
N LEU A 638 36.73 -20.26 21.52
CA LEU A 638 35.31 -20.52 21.24
C LEU A 638 34.78 -19.70 20.05
N GLY A 639 34.78 -18.37 20.14
CA GLY A 639 34.18 -17.54 19.13
C GLY A 639 34.04 -16.07 19.51
N TYR A 640 32.89 -15.50 19.21
CA TYR A 640 32.60 -14.07 19.43
C TYR A 640 31.26 -13.90 20.15
N ARG A 641 31.15 -12.81 20.92
CA ARG A 641 29.93 -12.42 21.61
C ARG A 641 29.69 -10.93 21.42
N LEU A 642 28.44 -10.54 21.19
CA LEU A 642 28.05 -9.13 21.27
C LEU A 642 27.62 -8.85 22.72
N ALA A 643 28.32 -7.94 23.41
CA ALA A 643 27.96 -7.51 24.74
C ALA A 643 26.57 -6.83 24.73
N ALA A 644 25.80 -7.03 25.80
CA ALA A 644 24.61 -6.24 26.01
C ALA A 644 25.01 -4.77 26.22
N PRO A 645 24.24 -3.77 25.74
CA PRO A 645 24.50 -2.38 26.07
C PRO A 645 24.53 -2.27 27.61
N ALA A 646 25.57 -1.64 28.13
CA ALA A 646 25.63 -1.33 29.57
C ALA A 646 24.41 -0.45 29.85
N SER A 647 23.50 -0.91 30.74
CA SER A 647 22.44 -0.06 31.26
C SER A 647 23.12 1.15 31.86
N VAL A 648 22.94 2.32 31.24
CA VAL A 648 23.36 3.60 31.83
C VAL A 648 22.58 3.67 33.15
N GLY A 649 23.26 3.42 34.24
CA GLY A 649 22.71 3.49 35.58
C GLY A 649 22.19 4.90 35.84
N SER A 650 21.01 4.93 36.37
CA SER A 650 20.23 6.06 36.89
C SER A 650 21.03 7.18 37.51
#